data_1cc836a2ee917ab73b19a8ccc6201c8d
#
_entry.id   1cc836a2ee917ab73b19a8ccc6201c8d
#
_cell.length_a   1.000
_cell.length_b   1.000
_cell.length_c   1.000
_cell.angle_alpha   90.00
_cell.angle_beta   90.00
_cell.angle_gamma   90.00
#
_symmetry.space_group_name_H-M   'P 1'
#
loop_
_entity.id
_entity.type
_entity.pdbx_description
1 polymer ?
#
loop_
_entity_poly.entity_id
_entity_poly.type
_entity_poly.pdbx_seq_one_letter_code
_entity_poly.pdbx_strand_id
1 'polypeptide(L)'
;KIVNQLEIKGLERRIPDGIVYVNGLPVVVLEFKSAVKEDTTIMNAYTQLTVRYRRDIPELFRYNAFVVISDGVNNKYGTLFTPYEFFYAWRKVERTDKANDGIDSLHTMMKGLFRKDRLLSVMKDFVFFPDTSKSERKIVCRYPQFFATHRLYENILEHSHINLHGDGKGGTYFGATGCGKSLTMLFLTRMLMRSRHLASPTIILITDRTDLDDQLSAQFVNAKQFIGDENVVNVETREELGKKLRGRKSGGVFLTTIQKFSEDISLLSDRANIICISDEAHRSQTNVEQNVTITDKGVKRSYGFAKYLHDSLPNATYVGFTGTPIDATIDVFGDVVDSYTMTESVADGITRRIVYEGRAAKVFADHKQLEAIEAYYKQCEEQGANEYQIEESKKAVTQMNKILGDPNRLSVVARDFIEHYEKRIEEGSTVCGKAMFVCSSREIAYDLYKQIIALRPEWEEKIGSEDQTPVERIRLVMTREKDDDPKLRELIGSDEDRKALDVLFKNPDSNFKIAIVVSMWITGFDVPCLDTMYIDKPLQKHTLVQTISRVNRVYEGKDKGLVVDYIGIKSNMNNALKQYAGGGDMGDNVETIEQSVTMVKDELDILRRMFHTFDYSKFSTGTPLEQLECLKHAAEFVQVTEKTQNQFMGHAKKLKSAFNLCSNHESISDKDHEDVHFFTGVRSIIYKLTKGDAPDASQMNRKVSQMIAEALKSDGVEEVAQVNANTKDLDLLSEDYMTRLEKLKLPNTKVKLMEKLLRTVITDFKKVNKMKGVDFTKRLNALVQRYNDRSDNAVFAEEVLNEVAKQMAELLKEVNKEKKSFKDLGITYEEKAFYDILKEIAHKFGFEYPEDKLLTLAAAVKKMVDDKSKYTDWANRSDIKAELQMDLILILAEHGYPPVP
;
A
#
# COMPACT_ATOMS: atom_id res chain seq x y z
N LYS A 1 21.60 -2.86 -25.90
CA LYS A 1 21.85 -4.30 -26.07
C LYS A 1 21.18 -5.05 -24.94
N ILE A 2 20.53 -6.17 -25.23
CA ILE A 2 20.01 -7.10 -24.23
C ILE A 2 20.91 -8.31 -24.21
N VAL A 3 21.28 -8.77 -23.02
CA VAL A 3 22.05 -9.99 -22.79
C VAL A 3 21.18 -10.89 -21.91
N ASN A 4 20.94 -12.10 -22.35
CA ASN A 4 20.18 -13.11 -21.63
C ASN A 4 21.11 -14.12 -20.96
N GLN A 5 20.67 -14.61 -19.80
CA GLN A 5 21.34 -15.69 -19.05
C GLN A 5 22.86 -15.47 -18.84
N LEU A 6 23.22 -14.22 -18.50
CA LEU A 6 24.62 -13.90 -18.19
C LEU A 6 24.97 -14.44 -16.80
N GLU A 7 25.98 -15.29 -16.75
CA GLU A 7 26.54 -15.76 -15.49
C GLU A 7 27.34 -14.66 -14.78
N ILE A 8 26.96 -14.33 -13.57
CA ILE A 8 27.65 -13.34 -12.73
C ILE A 8 28.11 -14.03 -11.44
N LYS A 9 29.39 -13.89 -11.13
CA LYS A 9 30.00 -14.37 -9.89
C LYS A 9 30.15 -13.21 -8.91
N GLY A 10 29.40 -13.28 -7.82
CA GLY A 10 29.51 -12.37 -6.69
C GLY A 10 29.72 -13.18 -5.40
N LEU A 11 28.94 -12.89 -4.36
CA LEU A 11 28.90 -13.75 -3.16
C LEU A 11 28.44 -15.17 -3.52
N GLU A 12 27.47 -15.28 -4.41
CA GLU A 12 27.05 -16.52 -5.05
C GLU A 12 26.96 -16.32 -6.56
N ARG A 13 27.08 -17.41 -7.31
CA ARG A 13 26.85 -17.42 -8.75
C ARG A 13 25.37 -17.21 -9.04
N ARG A 14 25.04 -16.21 -9.85
CA ARG A 14 23.67 -15.90 -10.26
C ARG A 14 23.61 -15.73 -11.78
N ILE A 15 22.46 -16.07 -12.35
CA ILE A 15 22.21 -15.97 -13.79
C ILE A 15 20.86 -15.26 -13.96
N PRO A 16 20.85 -13.92 -14.09
CA PRO A 16 19.64 -13.16 -14.44
C PRO A 16 19.13 -13.56 -15.82
N ASP A 17 17.81 -13.62 -15.98
CA ASP A 17 17.18 -14.02 -17.25
C ASP A 17 17.45 -13.01 -18.37
N GLY A 18 17.51 -11.72 -18.03
CA GLY A 18 17.85 -10.69 -18.98
C GLY A 18 18.44 -9.44 -18.34
N ILE A 19 19.42 -8.84 -19.02
CA ILE A 19 20.03 -7.57 -18.61
C ILE A 19 20.05 -6.63 -19.80
N VAL A 20 19.48 -5.44 -19.65
CA VAL A 20 19.50 -4.38 -20.65
C VAL A 20 20.68 -3.47 -20.39
N TYR A 21 21.56 -3.36 -21.39
CA TYR A 21 22.72 -2.48 -21.38
C TYR A 21 22.51 -1.26 -22.26
N VAL A 22 22.82 -0.08 -21.73
CA VAL A 22 22.94 1.18 -22.47
C VAL A 22 24.38 1.69 -22.30
N ASN A 23 25.10 1.84 -23.41
CA ASN A 23 26.51 2.26 -23.41
C ASN A 23 27.40 1.45 -22.46
N GLY A 24 27.16 0.15 -22.37
CA GLY A 24 27.93 -0.76 -21.49
C GLY A 24 27.47 -0.81 -20.04
N LEU A 25 26.54 0.03 -19.61
CA LEU A 25 26.01 0.04 -18.25
C LEU A 25 24.75 -0.84 -18.13
N PRO A 26 24.64 -1.72 -17.12
CA PRO A 26 23.47 -2.55 -16.89
C PRO A 26 22.37 -1.71 -16.25
N VAL A 27 21.39 -1.28 -17.05
CA VAL A 27 20.38 -0.30 -16.60
C VAL A 27 19.05 -0.94 -16.20
N VAL A 28 18.70 -2.11 -16.76
CA VAL A 28 17.49 -2.84 -16.38
C VAL A 28 17.81 -4.31 -16.22
N VAL A 29 17.29 -4.94 -15.18
CA VAL A 29 17.36 -6.38 -14.96
C VAL A 29 15.96 -6.96 -15.08
N LEU A 30 15.83 -8.04 -15.87
CA LEU A 30 14.59 -8.75 -16.10
C LEU A 30 14.69 -10.14 -15.47
N GLU A 31 13.64 -10.52 -14.76
CA GLU A 31 13.53 -11.85 -14.17
C GLU A 31 12.19 -12.47 -14.56
N PHE A 32 12.25 -13.65 -15.15
CA PHE A 32 11.11 -14.35 -15.69
C PHE A 32 10.81 -15.64 -14.90
N LYS A 33 9.54 -15.98 -14.81
CA LYS A 33 9.07 -17.24 -14.26
C LYS A 33 8.19 -17.93 -15.30
N SER A 34 8.15 -19.25 -15.22
CA SER A 34 7.35 -20.04 -16.16
C SER A 34 5.85 -19.87 -15.91
N ALA A 35 5.11 -19.47 -16.93
CA ALA A 35 3.65 -19.42 -16.90
C ALA A 35 2.98 -20.79 -16.73
N VAL A 36 3.71 -21.89 -16.99
CA VAL A 36 3.20 -23.28 -17.01
C VAL A 36 3.43 -23.97 -15.66
N LYS A 37 4.36 -23.49 -14.83
CA LYS A 37 4.62 -24.06 -13.51
C LYS A 37 3.73 -23.40 -12.47
N GLU A 38 2.78 -24.15 -11.93
CA GLU A 38 1.83 -23.68 -10.89
C GLU A 38 2.53 -23.19 -9.62
N ASP A 39 3.74 -23.66 -9.31
CA ASP A 39 4.50 -23.35 -8.08
C ASP A 39 5.35 -22.08 -8.17
N THR A 40 5.47 -21.47 -9.34
CA THR A 40 6.29 -20.27 -9.52
C THR A 40 5.43 -19.07 -9.92
N THR A 41 5.37 -18.09 -9.05
CA THR A 41 4.61 -16.86 -9.26
C THR A 41 5.52 -15.68 -9.58
N ILE A 42 4.96 -14.60 -10.11
CA ILE A 42 5.65 -13.32 -10.30
C ILE A 42 6.28 -12.80 -9.00
N MET A 43 5.72 -13.16 -7.82
CA MET A 43 6.28 -12.83 -6.50
C MET A 43 7.65 -13.49 -6.28
N ASN A 44 7.85 -14.69 -6.82
CA ASN A 44 9.16 -15.36 -6.76
C ASN A 44 10.22 -14.61 -7.56
N ALA A 45 9.85 -14.02 -8.71
CA ALA A 45 10.75 -13.15 -9.47
C ALA A 45 11.10 -11.89 -8.68
N TYR A 46 10.12 -11.26 -8.03
CA TYR A 46 10.33 -10.12 -7.15
C TYR A 46 11.31 -10.44 -6.02
N THR A 47 11.07 -11.51 -5.26
CA THR A 47 11.96 -11.93 -4.16
C THR A 47 13.36 -12.27 -4.67
N GLN A 48 13.48 -12.86 -5.86
CA GLN A 48 14.77 -13.20 -6.46
C GLN A 48 15.59 -11.94 -6.75
N LEU A 49 15.00 -10.91 -7.34
CA LEU A 49 15.67 -9.65 -7.64
C LEU A 49 15.98 -8.83 -6.39
N THR A 50 14.95 -8.56 -5.58
CA THR A 50 15.04 -7.58 -4.49
C THR A 50 15.76 -8.09 -3.25
N VAL A 51 15.78 -9.41 -3.03
CA VAL A 51 16.42 -10.04 -1.88
C VAL A 51 17.69 -10.79 -2.30
N ARG A 52 17.56 -11.78 -3.21
CA ARG A 52 18.68 -12.69 -3.51
C ARG A 52 19.74 -12.03 -4.36
N TYR A 53 19.39 -11.45 -5.51
CA TYR A 53 20.36 -10.84 -6.40
C TYR A 53 20.98 -9.58 -5.81
N ARG A 54 20.17 -8.77 -5.11
CA ARG A 54 20.66 -7.60 -4.38
C ARG A 54 21.73 -7.97 -3.35
N ARG A 55 21.60 -9.10 -2.68
CA ARG A 55 22.59 -9.62 -1.72
C ARG A 55 23.82 -10.23 -2.41
N ASP A 56 23.59 -11.06 -3.44
CA ASP A 56 24.61 -11.94 -3.98
C ASP A 56 25.46 -11.30 -5.10
N ILE A 57 24.85 -10.41 -5.90
CA ILE A 57 25.48 -9.71 -7.02
C ILE A 57 25.15 -8.21 -7.01
N PRO A 58 25.42 -7.47 -5.91
CA PRO A 58 25.03 -6.07 -5.74
C PRO A 58 25.59 -5.14 -6.83
N GLU A 59 26.77 -5.43 -7.36
CA GLU A 59 27.42 -4.60 -8.38
C GLU A 59 26.61 -4.50 -9.68
N LEU A 60 25.80 -5.53 -10.00
CA LEU A 60 24.88 -5.48 -11.15
C LEU A 60 23.89 -4.30 -11.04
N PHE A 61 23.51 -3.93 -9.83
CA PHE A 61 22.45 -2.93 -9.56
C PHE A 61 23.00 -1.52 -9.37
N ARG A 62 24.32 -1.31 -9.43
CA ARG A 62 24.93 0.01 -9.22
C ARG A 62 24.39 1.09 -10.16
N TYR A 63 24.11 0.72 -11.42
CA TYR A 63 23.57 1.60 -12.46
C TYR A 63 22.12 1.27 -12.82
N ASN A 64 21.46 0.40 -12.04
CA ASN A 64 20.13 -0.05 -12.33
C ASN A 64 19.12 1.11 -12.25
N ALA A 65 18.35 1.35 -13.32
CA ALA A 65 17.26 2.30 -13.33
C ALA A 65 16.00 1.72 -12.70
N PHE A 66 15.58 0.54 -13.15
CA PHE A 66 14.44 -0.21 -12.66
C PHE A 66 14.59 -1.69 -12.96
N VAL A 67 13.69 -2.52 -12.46
CA VAL A 67 13.67 -3.96 -12.70
C VAL A 67 12.31 -4.38 -13.25
N VAL A 68 12.28 -5.49 -14.01
CA VAL A 68 11.07 -6.08 -14.57
C VAL A 68 10.92 -7.50 -14.05
N ILE A 69 9.72 -7.85 -13.65
CA ILE A 69 9.32 -9.18 -13.24
C ILE A 69 8.17 -9.68 -14.12
N SER A 70 8.20 -10.96 -14.50
CA SER A 70 7.18 -11.53 -15.36
C SER A 70 7.02 -13.03 -15.13
N ASP A 71 5.79 -13.52 -15.26
CA ASP A 71 5.47 -14.95 -15.38
C ASP A 71 4.89 -15.29 -16.76
N GLY A 72 5.04 -14.37 -17.73
CA GLY A 72 4.51 -14.49 -19.08
C GLY A 72 3.08 -13.97 -19.25
N VAL A 73 2.28 -13.98 -18.20
CA VAL A 73 0.90 -13.45 -18.18
C VAL A 73 0.85 -12.13 -17.39
N ASN A 74 1.47 -12.10 -16.22
CA ASN A 74 1.58 -10.93 -15.39
C ASN A 74 2.97 -10.31 -15.58
N ASN A 75 3.02 -9.05 -15.94
CA ASN A 75 4.25 -8.33 -16.23
C ASN A 75 4.25 -7.01 -15.49
N LYS A 76 5.23 -6.83 -14.62
CA LYS A 76 5.32 -5.64 -13.79
C LYS A 76 6.75 -5.10 -13.75
N TYR A 77 6.88 -3.81 -13.51
CA TYR A 77 8.17 -3.17 -13.27
C TYR A 77 8.11 -2.25 -12.05
N GLY A 78 9.25 -2.01 -11.48
CA GLY A 78 9.46 -1.16 -10.32
C GLY A 78 10.93 -0.96 -10.04
N THR A 79 11.28 -0.40 -8.90
CA THR A 79 12.69 -0.28 -8.48
C THR A 79 13.01 -1.34 -7.43
N LEU A 80 14.28 -1.58 -7.17
CA LEU A 80 14.73 -2.50 -6.10
C LEU A 80 14.23 -2.11 -4.69
N PHE A 81 13.81 -0.86 -4.53
CA PHE A 81 13.36 -0.29 -3.26
C PHE A 81 11.83 -0.18 -3.18
N THR A 82 11.14 -0.61 -4.24
CA THR A 82 9.67 -0.55 -4.32
C THR A 82 9.08 -1.82 -3.72
N PRO A 83 8.15 -1.73 -2.74
CA PRO A 83 7.35 -2.87 -2.29
C PRO A 83 6.56 -3.50 -3.45
N TYR A 84 6.29 -4.80 -3.36
CA TYR A 84 5.65 -5.55 -4.45
C TYR A 84 4.30 -4.96 -4.88
N GLU A 85 3.53 -4.44 -3.94
CA GLU A 85 2.20 -3.84 -4.18
C GLU A 85 2.27 -2.61 -5.08
N PHE A 86 3.45 -1.98 -5.18
CA PHE A 86 3.71 -0.81 -6.01
C PHE A 86 4.50 -1.12 -7.28
N PHE A 87 4.62 -2.40 -7.64
CA PHE A 87 5.06 -2.79 -8.98
C PHE A 87 3.87 -2.74 -9.94
N TYR A 88 4.02 -2.07 -11.06
CA TYR A 88 2.94 -1.80 -12.01
C TYR A 88 3.23 -2.36 -13.39
N ALA A 89 2.16 -2.68 -14.12
CA ALA A 89 2.25 -3.08 -15.52
C ALA A 89 2.41 -1.86 -16.43
N TRP A 90 3.09 -2.04 -17.56
CA TRP A 90 3.07 -1.09 -18.68
C TRP A 90 2.10 -1.65 -19.74
N ARG A 91 0.86 -1.16 -19.77
CA ARG A 91 -0.25 -1.82 -20.48
C ARG A 91 -0.58 -1.26 -21.87
N LYS A 92 0.10 -0.21 -22.32
CA LYS A 92 -0.16 0.46 -23.61
C LYS A 92 1.13 0.72 -24.36
N VAL A 93 1.12 0.51 -25.69
CA VAL A 93 2.25 0.94 -26.54
C VAL A 93 2.15 2.43 -26.80
N GLU A 94 0.97 2.90 -27.25
CA GLU A 94 0.66 4.31 -27.39
C GLU A 94 -0.50 4.71 -26.45
N ARG A 95 -0.62 5.98 -26.14
CA ARG A 95 -1.64 6.47 -25.17
C ARG A 95 -3.08 6.12 -25.59
N THR A 96 -3.35 6.16 -26.87
CA THR A 96 -4.67 5.89 -27.48
C THR A 96 -5.02 4.42 -27.55
N ASP A 97 -4.06 3.52 -27.32
CA ASP A 97 -4.30 2.09 -27.38
C ASP A 97 -5.22 1.65 -26.24
N LYS A 98 -5.94 0.54 -26.46
CA LYS A 98 -6.59 -0.17 -25.35
C LYS A 98 -5.53 -0.83 -24.47
N ALA A 99 -5.80 -0.85 -23.19
CA ALA A 99 -4.95 -1.57 -22.22
C ALA A 99 -4.93 -3.06 -22.59
N ASN A 100 -3.74 -3.67 -22.59
CA ASN A 100 -3.54 -5.05 -22.97
C ASN A 100 -3.04 -5.87 -21.78
N ASP A 101 -3.73 -6.96 -21.50
CA ASP A 101 -3.48 -7.90 -20.42
C ASP A 101 -3.25 -9.31 -20.97
N GLY A 102 -2.84 -10.22 -20.10
CA GLY A 102 -2.64 -11.62 -20.44
C GLY A 102 -1.35 -11.88 -21.21
N ILE A 103 -1.36 -12.83 -22.12
CA ILE A 103 -0.17 -13.35 -22.83
C ILE A 103 0.57 -12.27 -23.61
N ASP A 104 -0.14 -11.32 -24.21
CA ASP A 104 0.45 -10.24 -25.00
C ASP A 104 0.98 -9.07 -24.16
N SER A 105 0.76 -9.08 -22.85
CA SER A 105 1.13 -7.95 -21.98
C SER A 105 2.65 -7.74 -21.88
N LEU A 106 3.45 -8.81 -21.91
CA LEU A 106 4.91 -8.69 -21.96
C LEU A 106 5.37 -8.00 -23.26
N HIS A 107 4.79 -8.39 -24.40
CA HIS A 107 5.09 -7.78 -25.68
C HIS A 107 4.70 -6.30 -25.72
N THR A 108 3.55 -5.94 -25.13
CA THR A 108 3.11 -4.57 -24.96
C THR A 108 4.09 -3.77 -24.09
N MET A 109 4.58 -4.33 -22.99
CA MET A 109 5.59 -3.69 -22.16
C MET A 109 6.91 -3.51 -22.94
N MET A 110 7.36 -4.51 -23.70
CA MET A 110 8.59 -4.42 -24.49
C MET A 110 8.46 -3.36 -25.59
N LYS A 111 7.36 -3.31 -26.34
CA LYS A 111 7.12 -2.28 -27.36
C LYS A 111 6.86 -0.90 -26.76
N GLY A 112 6.23 -0.84 -25.61
CA GLY A 112 5.88 0.39 -24.91
C GLY A 112 7.06 1.01 -24.17
N LEU A 113 7.52 0.37 -23.09
CA LEU A 113 8.55 0.90 -22.19
C LEU A 113 9.96 0.82 -22.81
N PHE A 114 10.28 -0.24 -23.57
CA PHE A 114 11.62 -0.50 -24.08
C PHE A 114 11.87 0.04 -25.49
N ARG A 115 10.96 0.81 -26.08
CA ARG A 115 11.28 1.63 -27.26
C ARG A 115 12.45 2.55 -26.89
N LYS A 116 13.49 2.60 -27.71
CA LYS A 116 14.79 3.21 -27.35
C LYS A 116 14.67 4.65 -26.87
N ASP A 117 13.92 5.47 -27.60
CA ASP A 117 13.64 6.87 -27.25
C ASP A 117 12.90 6.99 -25.92
N ARG A 118 11.91 6.12 -25.69
CA ARG A 118 11.10 6.11 -24.47
C ARG A 118 11.89 5.63 -23.27
N LEU A 119 12.63 4.54 -23.39
CA LEU A 119 13.53 4.05 -22.33
C LEU A 119 14.54 5.12 -21.91
N LEU A 120 15.15 5.82 -22.87
CA LEU A 120 16.08 6.91 -22.59
C LEU A 120 15.38 8.09 -21.90
N SER A 121 14.16 8.44 -22.33
CA SER A 121 13.34 9.47 -21.67
C SER A 121 13.00 9.08 -20.23
N VAL A 122 12.55 7.83 -20.00
CA VAL A 122 12.26 7.31 -18.65
C VAL A 122 13.49 7.41 -17.75
N MET A 123 14.63 6.94 -18.20
CA MET A 123 15.88 6.99 -17.42
C MET A 123 16.33 8.42 -17.11
N LYS A 124 16.10 9.36 -18.02
CA LYS A 124 16.57 10.74 -17.91
C LYS A 124 15.69 11.62 -17.05
N ASP A 125 14.36 11.49 -17.19
CA ASP A 125 13.41 12.47 -16.65
C ASP A 125 12.31 11.83 -15.77
N PHE A 126 12.30 10.50 -15.58
CA PHE A 126 11.23 9.80 -14.87
C PHE A 126 11.71 8.78 -13.83
N VAL A 127 13.00 8.78 -13.52
CA VAL A 127 13.59 7.96 -12.44
C VAL A 127 14.42 8.84 -11.54
N PHE A 128 14.20 8.78 -10.23
CA PHE A 128 14.99 9.55 -9.27
C PHE A 128 15.00 8.97 -7.86
N PHE A 129 15.95 9.43 -7.06
CA PHE A 129 15.99 9.23 -5.62
C PHE A 129 15.50 10.50 -4.93
N PRO A 130 14.47 10.44 -4.08
CA PRO A 130 14.12 11.57 -3.22
C PRO A 130 15.29 11.95 -2.28
N ASP A 131 15.47 13.25 -2.05
CA ASP A 131 16.54 13.80 -1.20
C ASP A 131 16.29 13.58 0.32
N THR A 132 15.68 12.43 0.70
CA THR A 132 15.38 12.11 2.09
C THR A 132 16.35 11.10 2.66
N SER A 133 16.97 11.45 3.79
CA SER A 133 17.96 10.61 4.49
C SER A 133 17.36 9.43 5.29
N LYS A 134 16.02 9.32 5.41
CA LYS A 134 15.38 8.39 6.34
C LYS A 134 15.03 7.00 5.79
N SER A 135 14.99 6.81 4.47
CA SER A 135 14.73 5.50 3.85
C SER A 135 15.25 5.46 2.43
N GLU A 136 15.84 4.34 2.04
CA GLU A 136 16.20 4.08 0.65
C GLU A 136 14.93 3.99 -0.20
N ARG A 137 14.67 5.03 -0.97
CA ARG A 137 13.56 5.09 -1.92
C ARG A 137 14.08 5.47 -3.28
N LYS A 138 13.58 4.80 -4.30
CA LYS A 138 13.80 5.15 -5.70
C LYS A 138 12.46 5.10 -6.41
N ILE A 139 12.15 6.13 -7.16
CA ILE A 139 10.86 6.28 -7.84
C ILE A 139 11.08 6.10 -9.33
N VAL A 140 10.18 5.36 -9.98
CA VAL A 140 10.04 5.28 -11.44
C VAL A 140 8.59 5.62 -11.80
N CYS A 141 8.37 6.34 -12.91
CA CYS A 141 7.02 6.70 -13.36
C CYS A 141 6.20 5.46 -13.73
N ARG A 142 4.87 5.62 -13.69
CA ARG A 142 3.91 4.72 -14.32
C ARG A 142 3.64 5.17 -15.76
N TYR A 143 3.15 4.25 -16.62
CA TYR A 143 2.89 4.61 -18.02
C TYR A 143 1.90 5.79 -18.20
N PRO A 144 0.82 5.94 -17.36
CA PRO A 144 -0.06 7.09 -17.49
C PRO A 144 0.65 8.41 -17.16
N GLN A 145 1.52 8.40 -16.15
CA GLN A 145 2.30 9.58 -15.78
C GLN A 145 3.27 9.98 -16.90
N PHE A 146 3.91 8.99 -17.55
CA PHE A 146 4.79 9.23 -18.69
C PHE A 146 4.04 9.91 -19.84
N PHE A 147 2.91 9.34 -20.26
CA PHE A 147 2.14 9.90 -21.38
C PHE A 147 1.56 11.27 -21.05
N ALA A 148 0.96 11.42 -19.87
CA ALA A 148 0.38 12.71 -19.45
C ALA A 148 1.45 13.81 -19.42
N THR A 149 2.61 13.52 -18.86
CA THR A 149 3.71 14.49 -18.77
C THR A 149 4.18 14.94 -20.16
N HIS A 150 4.38 14.01 -21.09
CA HIS A 150 4.81 14.33 -22.45
C HIS A 150 3.75 15.16 -23.20
N ARG A 151 2.49 14.76 -23.14
CA ARG A 151 1.40 15.49 -23.82
C ARG A 151 1.20 16.88 -23.25
N LEU A 152 1.24 17.04 -21.93
CA LEU A 152 1.21 18.34 -21.29
C LEU A 152 2.41 19.20 -21.67
N TYR A 153 3.60 18.61 -21.69
CA TYR A 153 4.81 19.34 -22.11
C TYR A 153 4.70 19.86 -23.54
N GLU A 154 4.23 19.04 -24.49
CA GLU A 154 4.01 19.44 -25.88
C GLU A 154 2.94 20.54 -25.98
N ASN A 155 1.82 20.38 -25.26
CA ASN A 155 0.75 21.38 -25.26
C ASN A 155 1.21 22.72 -24.65
N ILE A 156 2.02 22.69 -23.57
CA ILE A 156 2.59 23.90 -22.98
C ILE A 156 3.53 24.61 -23.98
N LEU A 157 4.33 23.87 -24.74
CA LEU A 157 5.20 24.46 -25.77
C LEU A 157 4.38 25.18 -26.85
N GLU A 158 3.26 24.62 -27.27
CA GLU A 158 2.39 25.19 -28.28
C GLU A 158 1.65 26.44 -27.78
N HIS A 159 1.10 26.40 -26.59
CA HIS A 159 0.22 27.42 -26.00
C HIS A 159 0.93 28.49 -25.16
N SER A 160 2.23 28.30 -24.88
CA SER A 160 2.99 29.29 -24.08
C SER A 160 3.09 30.65 -24.81
N HIS A 161 2.97 31.74 -24.05
CA HIS A 161 3.19 33.09 -24.55
C HIS A 161 4.62 33.40 -25.03
N ILE A 162 5.58 32.50 -24.82
CA ILE A 162 6.87 32.55 -25.50
C ILE A 162 6.68 32.31 -26.99
N ASN A 163 5.69 31.52 -27.38
CA ASN A 163 5.24 31.38 -28.78
C ASN A 163 4.36 32.57 -29.14
N LEU A 164 4.60 33.20 -30.31
CA LEU A 164 3.86 34.36 -30.79
C LEU A 164 2.33 34.13 -30.93
N HIS A 165 1.90 32.89 -31.03
CA HIS A 165 0.49 32.52 -31.17
C HIS A 165 -0.08 31.83 -29.94
N GLY A 166 0.69 31.71 -28.85
CA GLY A 166 0.26 31.07 -27.61
C GLY A 166 -0.80 31.91 -26.89
N ASP A 167 -1.83 31.25 -26.39
CA ASP A 167 -2.95 31.85 -25.64
C ASP A 167 -2.78 31.71 -24.12
N GLY A 168 -1.67 31.14 -23.63
CA GLY A 168 -1.38 30.90 -22.22
C GLY A 168 -2.17 29.75 -21.59
N LYS A 169 -2.98 29.01 -22.35
CA LYS A 169 -3.78 27.87 -21.89
C LYS A 169 -2.99 26.55 -22.03
N GLY A 170 -2.15 26.23 -21.05
CA GLY A 170 -1.24 25.09 -21.11
C GLY A 170 -1.90 23.70 -21.01
N GLY A 171 -3.23 23.66 -20.81
CA GLY A 171 -4.05 22.47 -20.83
C GLY A 171 -4.43 21.92 -19.45
N THR A 172 -5.39 21.03 -19.45
CA THR A 172 -5.92 20.36 -18.23
C THR A 172 -5.55 18.88 -18.22
N TYR A 173 -5.04 18.39 -17.09
CA TYR A 173 -4.88 16.97 -16.81
C TYR A 173 -5.95 16.46 -15.85
N PHE A 174 -6.73 15.52 -16.33
CA PHE A 174 -7.69 14.81 -15.48
C PHE A 174 -7.08 13.52 -14.95
N GLY A 175 -6.86 13.45 -13.65
CA GLY A 175 -6.30 12.25 -13.00
C GLY A 175 -7.13 11.80 -11.82
N ALA A 176 -7.57 10.53 -11.83
CA ALA A 176 -8.30 9.93 -10.72
C ALA A 176 -7.60 10.16 -9.38
N THR A 177 -8.36 10.34 -8.32
CA THR A 177 -7.80 10.55 -6.98
C THR A 177 -6.94 9.34 -6.57
N GLY A 178 -5.69 9.59 -6.19
CA GLY A 178 -4.73 8.53 -5.82
C GLY A 178 -3.89 7.96 -6.97
N CYS A 179 -4.10 8.41 -8.20
CA CYS A 179 -3.29 7.97 -9.35
C CYS A 179 -1.85 8.53 -9.37
N GLY A 180 -1.50 9.43 -8.45
CA GLY A 180 -0.16 10.03 -8.36
C GLY A 180 0.00 11.32 -9.16
N LYS A 181 -1.01 12.20 -9.20
CA LYS A 181 -0.97 13.54 -9.83
C LYS A 181 0.27 14.34 -9.42
N SER A 182 0.60 14.37 -8.13
CA SER A 182 1.75 15.11 -7.62
C SER A 182 3.09 14.65 -8.23
N LEU A 183 3.27 13.34 -8.49
CA LEU A 183 4.44 12.84 -9.22
C LEU A 183 4.41 13.25 -10.69
N THR A 184 3.23 13.29 -11.33
CA THR A 184 3.09 13.79 -12.70
C THR A 184 3.50 15.26 -12.79
N MET A 185 3.06 16.09 -11.83
CA MET A 185 3.51 17.50 -11.73
C MET A 185 5.03 17.61 -11.56
N LEU A 186 5.63 16.74 -10.74
CA LEU A 186 7.07 16.71 -10.51
C LEU A 186 7.85 16.36 -11.78
N PHE A 187 7.42 15.32 -12.50
CA PHE A 187 8.02 14.94 -13.78
C PHE A 187 7.84 16.05 -14.83
N LEU A 188 6.67 16.66 -14.88
CA LEU A 188 6.41 17.79 -15.77
C LEU A 188 7.34 18.96 -15.42
N THR A 189 7.44 19.33 -14.15
CA THR A 189 8.35 20.39 -13.69
C THR A 189 9.80 20.08 -14.08
N ARG A 190 10.27 18.84 -13.93
CA ARG A 190 11.60 18.40 -14.37
C ARG A 190 11.82 18.67 -15.86
N MET A 191 10.86 18.29 -16.71
CA MET A 191 10.95 18.47 -18.16
C MET A 191 10.92 19.96 -18.54
N LEU A 192 10.03 20.73 -17.93
CA LEU A 192 9.90 22.17 -18.16
C LEU A 192 11.18 22.92 -17.78
N MET A 193 11.74 22.67 -16.60
CA MET A 193 12.99 23.32 -16.12
C MET A 193 14.18 23.03 -17.04
N ARG A 194 14.20 21.92 -17.73
CA ARG A 194 15.27 21.54 -18.67
C ARG A 194 14.98 21.94 -20.13
N SER A 195 13.82 22.51 -20.38
CA SER A 195 13.42 22.90 -21.74
C SER A 195 14.21 24.10 -22.22
N ARG A 196 14.91 23.92 -23.33
CA ARG A 196 15.62 25.03 -24.00
C ARG A 196 14.62 26.00 -24.64
N HIS A 197 13.46 25.50 -25.11
CA HIS A 197 12.43 26.30 -25.74
C HIS A 197 11.76 27.28 -24.77
N LEU A 198 11.65 26.90 -23.49
CA LEU A 198 11.03 27.71 -22.43
C LEU A 198 12.02 28.58 -21.68
N ALA A 199 13.30 28.61 -22.09
CA ALA A 199 14.35 29.47 -21.54
C ALA A 199 14.46 29.35 -19.99
N SER A 200 14.47 28.13 -19.45
CA SER A 200 14.47 27.81 -18.02
C SER A 200 13.34 28.57 -17.28
N PRO A 201 12.11 28.14 -17.43
CA PRO A 201 10.96 28.88 -16.90
C PRO A 201 10.97 28.95 -15.38
N THR A 202 10.25 29.93 -14.83
CA THR A 202 9.89 29.94 -13.42
C THR A 202 8.58 29.17 -13.26
N ILE A 203 8.55 28.17 -12.38
CA ILE A 203 7.36 27.38 -12.09
C ILE A 203 6.70 27.90 -10.81
N ILE A 204 5.39 28.11 -10.86
CA ILE A 204 4.57 28.47 -9.69
C ILE A 204 3.55 27.34 -9.50
N LEU A 205 3.70 26.59 -8.43
CA LEU A 205 2.78 25.53 -8.04
C LEU A 205 1.73 26.11 -7.09
N ILE A 206 0.47 25.96 -7.44
CA ILE A 206 -0.65 26.57 -6.74
C ILE A 206 -1.55 25.47 -6.20
N THR A 207 -1.76 25.46 -4.88
CA THR A 207 -2.65 24.54 -4.19
C THR A 207 -3.88 25.26 -3.64
N ASP A 208 -4.96 24.50 -3.37
CA ASP A 208 -6.19 25.07 -2.80
C ASP A 208 -6.15 25.18 -1.28
N ARG A 209 -5.37 24.35 -0.57
CA ARG A 209 -5.35 24.27 0.89
C ARG A 209 -3.94 24.21 1.46
N THR A 210 -3.78 24.79 2.65
CA THR A 210 -2.50 24.78 3.40
C THR A 210 -2.03 23.37 3.75
N ASP A 211 -2.92 22.45 4.14
CA ASP A 211 -2.56 21.06 4.48
C ASP A 211 -2.04 20.27 3.26
N LEU A 212 -2.60 20.54 2.06
CA LEU A 212 -2.11 19.98 0.80
C LEU A 212 -0.80 20.62 0.35
N ASP A 213 -0.62 21.89 0.68
CA ASP A 213 0.62 22.64 0.43
C ASP A 213 1.80 21.98 1.15
N ASP A 214 1.64 21.59 2.42
CA ASP A 214 2.69 20.93 3.21
C ASP A 214 3.14 19.60 2.58
N GLN A 215 2.21 18.77 2.11
CA GLN A 215 2.53 17.48 1.49
C GLN A 215 3.19 17.62 0.11
N LEU A 216 2.62 18.47 -0.75
CA LEU A 216 3.17 18.74 -2.07
C LEU A 216 4.53 19.43 -1.97
N SER A 217 4.64 20.42 -1.07
CA SER A 217 5.88 21.14 -0.78
C SER A 217 6.98 20.19 -0.33
N ALA A 218 6.69 19.30 0.63
CA ALA A 218 7.67 18.34 1.10
C ALA A 218 8.16 17.43 -0.04
N GLN A 219 7.26 16.99 -0.94
CA GLN A 219 7.62 16.16 -2.09
C GLN A 219 8.54 16.90 -3.07
N PHE A 220 8.25 18.16 -3.39
CA PHE A 220 9.08 18.98 -4.29
C PHE A 220 10.41 19.37 -3.67
N VAL A 221 10.42 19.76 -2.40
CA VAL A 221 11.65 20.09 -1.65
C VAL A 221 12.57 18.88 -1.57
N ASN A 222 12.02 17.65 -1.39
CA ASN A 222 12.78 16.40 -1.39
C ASN A 222 13.19 15.92 -2.79
N ALA A 223 12.94 16.71 -3.84
CA ALA A 223 13.29 16.37 -5.22
C ALA A 223 14.08 17.48 -5.92
N LYS A 224 14.70 18.39 -5.17
CA LYS A 224 15.46 19.54 -5.71
C LYS A 224 16.53 19.11 -6.71
N GLN A 225 17.35 18.12 -6.35
CA GLN A 225 18.40 17.61 -7.22
C GLN A 225 17.82 17.02 -8.52
N PHE A 226 16.70 16.31 -8.42
CA PHE A 226 16.02 15.77 -9.59
C PHE A 226 15.45 16.89 -10.46
N ILE A 227 14.76 17.86 -9.90
CA ILE A 227 14.25 19.05 -10.62
C ILE A 227 15.41 19.80 -11.28
N GLY A 228 16.56 19.88 -10.62
CA GLY A 228 17.76 20.58 -11.07
C GLY A 228 17.72 22.07 -10.75
N ASP A 229 17.01 22.46 -9.68
CA ASP A 229 17.00 23.81 -9.15
C ASP A 229 16.98 23.80 -7.61
N GLU A 230 17.95 24.48 -7.00
CA GLU A 230 18.04 24.62 -5.54
C GLU A 230 16.96 25.59 -4.98
N ASN A 231 16.37 26.44 -5.82
CA ASN A 231 15.34 27.40 -5.43
C ASN A 231 13.93 26.80 -5.48
N VAL A 232 13.74 25.65 -4.85
CA VAL A 232 12.42 25.08 -4.60
C VAL A 232 11.97 25.52 -3.22
N VAL A 233 11.04 26.47 -3.15
CA VAL A 233 10.70 27.20 -1.92
C VAL A 233 9.19 27.32 -1.75
N ASN A 234 8.70 27.05 -0.53
CA ASN A 234 7.35 27.43 -0.16
C ASN A 234 7.30 28.93 0.15
N VAL A 235 6.34 29.63 -0.43
CA VAL A 235 6.17 31.08 -0.31
C VAL A 235 4.93 31.35 0.54
N GLU A 236 5.12 32.07 1.65
CA GLU A 236 4.04 32.26 2.63
C GLU A 236 3.12 33.43 2.29
N THR A 237 3.63 34.45 1.57
CA THR A 237 2.87 35.63 1.23
C THR A 237 3.01 36.02 -0.24
N ARG A 238 2.02 36.76 -0.77
CA ARG A 238 2.05 37.30 -2.12
C ARG A 238 3.22 38.29 -2.30
N GLU A 239 3.52 39.12 -1.31
CA GLU A 239 4.63 40.06 -1.31
C GLU A 239 5.98 39.34 -1.40
N GLU A 240 6.10 38.20 -0.72
CA GLU A 240 7.29 37.35 -0.81
C GLU A 240 7.45 36.80 -2.23
N LEU A 241 6.38 36.30 -2.83
CA LEU A 241 6.39 35.86 -4.22
C LEU A 241 6.84 36.99 -5.15
N GLY A 242 6.28 38.19 -4.96
CA GLY A 242 6.66 39.36 -5.71
C GLY A 242 8.15 39.70 -5.57
N LYS A 243 8.72 39.62 -4.33
CA LYS A 243 10.16 39.81 -4.09
C LYS A 243 11.01 38.74 -4.79
N LYS A 244 10.55 37.48 -4.80
CA LYS A 244 11.24 36.36 -5.47
C LYS A 244 11.22 36.49 -7.00
N LEU A 245 10.14 37.03 -7.58
CA LEU A 245 10.01 37.25 -9.02
C LEU A 245 10.71 38.51 -9.52
N ARG A 246 10.85 39.56 -8.66
CA ARG A 246 11.45 40.84 -9.02
C ARG A 246 12.91 40.66 -9.39
N GLY A 247 13.26 41.11 -10.60
CA GLY A 247 14.63 41.02 -11.12
C GLY A 247 15.06 39.61 -11.57
N ARG A 248 14.26 38.58 -11.30
CA ARG A 248 14.53 37.20 -11.77
C ARG A 248 14.21 37.12 -13.26
N LYS A 249 15.11 36.49 -14.03
CA LYS A 249 14.93 36.30 -15.49
C LYS A 249 14.54 34.86 -15.84
N SER A 250 14.93 33.89 -15.02
CA SER A 250 14.70 32.44 -15.28
C SER A 250 14.81 31.61 -14.01
N GLY A 251 14.36 30.36 -14.07
CA GLY A 251 14.48 29.37 -13.01
C GLY A 251 13.62 29.66 -11.78
N GLY A 252 13.69 28.76 -10.81
CA GLY A 252 12.95 28.80 -9.55
C GLY A 252 11.63 28.05 -9.60
N VAL A 253 11.34 27.33 -8.52
CA VAL A 253 10.07 26.62 -8.31
C VAL A 253 9.46 27.11 -7.00
N PHE A 254 8.34 27.80 -7.09
CA PHE A 254 7.66 28.43 -5.97
C PHE A 254 6.33 27.76 -5.70
N LEU A 255 6.13 27.30 -4.45
CA LEU A 255 4.87 26.71 -4.02
C LEU A 255 4.09 27.75 -3.23
N THR A 256 2.79 27.83 -3.48
CA THR A 256 1.90 28.81 -2.83
C THR A 256 0.45 28.34 -2.85
N THR A 257 -0.41 28.97 -2.06
CA THR A 257 -1.85 28.70 -2.10
C THR A 257 -2.60 29.79 -2.85
N ILE A 258 -3.72 29.42 -3.48
CA ILE A 258 -4.53 30.35 -4.28
C ILE A 258 -5.11 31.49 -3.45
N GLN A 259 -5.38 31.28 -2.15
CA GLN A 259 -5.94 32.27 -1.25
C GLN A 259 -5.02 33.48 -1.04
N LYS A 260 -3.71 33.30 -1.31
CA LYS A 260 -2.73 34.41 -1.23
C LYS A 260 -2.89 35.44 -2.37
N PHE A 261 -3.69 35.14 -3.37
CA PHE A 261 -4.04 36.06 -4.46
C PHE A 261 -5.41 36.74 -4.23
N SER A 262 -5.69 37.17 -3.02
CA SER A 262 -6.94 37.89 -2.67
C SER A 262 -6.76 39.40 -2.76
N GLU A 263 -7.73 40.09 -3.37
CA GLU A 263 -7.99 41.54 -3.33
C GLU A 263 -6.90 42.50 -3.90
N ASP A 264 -5.66 42.10 -4.12
CA ASP A 264 -4.62 42.94 -4.70
C ASP A 264 -4.38 42.62 -6.18
N ILE A 265 -4.59 43.60 -7.07
CA ILE A 265 -4.49 43.47 -8.54
C ILE A 265 -3.10 43.91 -9.04
N SER A 266 -2.13 44.17 -8.14
CA SER A 266 -0.82 44.62 -8.57
C SER A 266 -0.08 43.57 -9.40
N LEU A 267 0.55 43.98 -10.49
CA LEU A 267 1.35 43.14 -11.36
C LEU A 267 2.53 42.54 -10.59
N LEU A 268 2.64 41.23 -10.58
CA LEU A 268 3.78 40.51 -10.01
C LEU A 268 4.91 40.35 -11.03
N SER A 269 4.56 40.00 -12.27
CA SER A 269 5.51 39.87 -13.37
C SER A 269 4.78 39.87 -14.72
N ASP A 270 5.40 40.48 -15.73
CA ASP A 270 4.97 40.48 -17.13
C ASP A 270 5.70 39.44 -17.98
N ARG A 271 6.50 38.59 -17.38
CA ARG A 271 7.31 37.59 -18.06
C ARG A 271 6.44 36.49 -18.69
N ALA A 272 6.76 36.12 -19.93
CA ALA A 272 6.13 35.04 -20.66
C ALA A 272 6.68 33.63 -20.30
N ASN A 273 7.86 33.53 -19.66
CA ASN A 273 8.44 32.25 -19.23
C ASN A 273 8.11 31.90 -17.77
N ILE A 274 6.87 32.18 -17.36
CA ILE A 274 6.31 31.72 -16.08
C ILE A 274 5.24 30.69 -16.40
N ILE A 275 5.27 29.56 -15.68
CA ILE A 275 4.28 28.51 -15.83
C ILE A 275 3.64 28.26 -14.47
N CYS A 276 2.34 28.46 -14.40
CA CYS A 276 1.51 28.21 -13.23
C CYS A 276 0.88 26.83 -13.33
N ILE A 277 1.22 25.92 -12.42
CA ILE A 277 0.65 24.57 -12.32
C ILE A 277 -0.27 24.55 -11.11
N SER A 278 -1.56 24.36 -11.34
CA SER A 278 -2.62 24.41 -10.34
C SER A 278 -3.10 23.02 -9.97
N ASP A 279 -2.98 22.63 -8.70
CA ASP A 279 -3.59 21.40 -8.18
C ASP A 279 -5.04 21.64 -7.76
N GLU A 280 -5.89 20.64 -7.92
CA GLU A 280 -7.34 20.69 -7.70
C GLU A 280 -7.99 21.92 -8.39
N ALA A 281 -7.61 22.17 -9.64
CA ALA A 281 -7.91 23.35 -10.43
C ALA A 281 -9.42 23.69 -10.55
N HIS A 282 -10.30 22.71 -10.35
CA HIS A 282 -11.75 22.86 -10.39
C HIS A 282 -12.36 23.65 -9.22
N ARG A 283 -11.63 23.89 -8.13
CA ARG A 283 -12.16 24.54 -6.92
C ARG A 283 -12.20 26.05 -7.03
N SER A 284 -11.31 26.73 -6.35
CA SER A 284 -11.26 28.20 -6.25
C SER A 284 -10.60 28.89 -7.45
N GLN A 285 -10.09 28.12 -8.43
CA GLN A 285 -9.26 28.61 -9.52
C GLN A 285 -9.99 28.78 -10.86
N THR A 286 -11.31 28.54 -10.88
CA THR A 286 -12.13 28.65 -12.12
C THR A 286 -13.06 29.84 -12.12
N ASN A 287 -13.23 30.53 -11.01
CA ASN A 287 -14.19 31.63 -10.93
C ASN A 287 -13.57 32.94 -11.39
N VAL A 288 -13.80 33.27 -12.67
CA VAL A 288 -13.41 34.55 -13.31
C VAL A 288 -14.53 35.59 -13.32
N GLU A 289 -15.75 35.18 -12.92
CA GLU A 289 -16.91 36.06 -12.91
C GLU A 289 -16.93 36.94 -11.64
N GLN A 290 -17.64 38.05 -11.78
CA GLN A 290 -17.82 39.02 -10.70
C GLN A 290 -18.85 38.53 -9.69
N ASN A 291 -18.42 38.27 -8.46
CA ASN A 291 -19.33 38.02 -7.34
C ASN A 291 -19.72 39.37 -6.70
N VAL A 292 -21.01 39.59 -6.61
CA VAL A 292 -21.58 40.77 -5.95
C VAL A 292 -22.13 40.35 -4.61
N THR A 293 -21.48 40.77 -3.52
CA THR A 293 -21.96 40.50 -2.15
C THR A 293 -22.54 41.81 -1.59
N ILE A 294 -23.82 41.80 -1.27
CA ILE A 294 -24.47 42.91 -0.58
C ILE A 294 -24.25 42.74 0.93
N THR A 295 -23.56 43.68 1.53
CA THR A 295 -23.34 43.74 2.99
C THR A 295 -24.04 44.97 3.57
N ASP A 296 -24.27 44.99 4.87
CA ASP A 296 -24.87 46.13 5.60
C ASP A 296 -24.08 47.45 5.41
N LYS A 297 -22.86 47.37 4.85
CA LYS A 297 -21.98 48.53 4.56
C LYS A 297 -21.93 48.89 3.08
N GLY A 298 -22.74 48.26 2.21
CA GLY A 298 -22.77 48.50 0.77
C GLY A 298 -22.47 47.28 -0.09
N VAL A 299 -22.49 47.46 -1.40
CA VAL A 299 -22.22 46.43 -2.41
C VAL A 299 -20.71 46.21 -2.51
N LYS A 300 -20.24 45.03 -2.07
CA LYS A 300 -18.86 44.60 -2.29
C LYS A 300 -18.81 43.75 -3.56
N ARG A 301 -18.04 44.20 -4.54
CA ARG A 301 -17.74 43.43 -5.75
C ARG A 301 -16.43 42.72 -5.54
N SER A 302 -16.42 41.41 -5.66
CA SER A 302 -15.20 40.58 -5.61
C SER A 302 -15.16 39.68 -6.82
N TYR A 303 -13.98 39.44 -7.34
CA TYR A 303 -13.73 38.46 -8.38
C TYR A 303 -13.21 37.16 -7.73
N GLY A 304 -13.29 36.06 -8.46
CA GLY A 304 -12.65 34.84 -8.00
C GLY A 304 -11.12 34.92 -7.99
N PHE A 305 -10.47 34.10 -7.21
CA PHE A 305 -8.99 34.07 -7.10
C PHE A 305 -8.29 33.85 -8.45
N ALA A 306 -8.93 33.11 -9.38
CA ALA A 306 -8.39 32.89 -10.71
C ALA A 306 -8.15 34.21 -11.46
N LYS A 307 -9.10 35.18 -11.37
CA LYS A 307 -8.93 36.46 -12.02
C LYS A 307 -7.76 37.28 -11.43
N TYR A 308 -7.65 37.32 -10.10
CA TYR A 308 -6.54 38.04 -9.44
C TYR A 308 -5.18 37.41 -9.79
N LEU A 309 -5.12 36.11 -9.94
CA LEU A 309 -3.91 35.42 -10.39
C LEU A 309 -3.55 35.79 -11.83
N HIS A 310 -4.51 35.72 -12.76
CA HIS A 310 -4.29 36.12 -14.16
C HIS A 310 -3.91 37.59 -14.32
N ASP A 311 -4.57 38.50 -13.60
CA ASP A 311 -4.24 39.93 -13.64
C ASP A 311 -2.82 40.19 -13.06
N SER A 312 -2.35 39.37 -12.12
CA SER A 312 -1.02 39.46 -11.54
C SER A 312 0.11 38.90 -12.42
N LEU A 313 -0.20 37.94 -13.28
CA LEU A 313 0.74 37.22 -14.14
C LEU A 313 0.15 37.04 -15.57
N PRO A 314 -0.12 38.13 -16.29
CA PRO A 314 -0.93 38.10 -17.52
C PRO A 314 -0.33 37.31 -18.68
N ASN A 315 0.99 37.15 -18.70
CA ASN A 315 1.71 36.43 -19.75
C ASN A 315 2.17 35.01 -19.30
N ALA A 316 1.74 34.55 -18.12
CA ALA A 316 2.04 33.20 -17.68
C ALA A 316 1.26 32.15 -18.44
N THR A 317 1.77 30.95 -18.51
CA THR A 317 1.06 29.77 -19.03
C THR A 317 0.43 28.99 -17.89
N TYR A 318 -0.84 28.68 -17.99
CA TYR A 318 -1.63 28.05 -16.90
C TYR A 318 -1.95 26.60 -17.22
N VAL A 319 -1.67 25.71 -16.29
CA VAL A 319 -1.89 24.26 -16.40
C VAL A 319 -2.72 23.79 -15.23
N GLY A 320 -3.82 23.09 -15.49
CA GLY A 320 -4.73 22.59 -14.49
C GLY A 320 -4.55 21.08 -14.22
N PHE A 321 -4.38 20.69 -12.97
CA PHE A 321 -4.46 19.30 -12.53
C PHE A 321 -5.72 19.13 -11.67
N THR A 322 -6.54 18.14 -12.00
CA THR A 322 -7.80 17.94 -11.29
C THR A 322 -8.19 16.46 -11.23
N GLY A 323 -8.86 16.06 -10.15
CA GLY A 323 -9.56 14.78 -10.07
C GLY A 323 -10.97 14.84 -10.72
N THR A 324 -11.44 16.04 -11.10
CA THR A 324 -12.83 16.30 -11.49
C THR A 324 -12.90 17.50 -12.44
N PRO A 325 -12.69 17.33 -13.76
CA PRO A 325 -12.78 18.45 -14.69
C PRO A 325 -14.24 18.94 -14.79
N ILE A 326 -14.37 20.26 -14.79
CA ILE A 326 -15.63 20.98 -15.06
C ILE A 326 -15.40 21.97 -16.21
N ASP A 327 -16.44 22.39 -16.89
CA ASP A 327 -16.34 23.31 -18.04
C ASP A 327 -15.54 24.57 -17.68
N ALA A 328 -15.78 25.16 -16.52
CA ALA A 328 -15.01 26.30 -16.02
C ALA A 328 -13.51 26.05 -15.86
N THR A 329 -13.07 24.80 -15.67
CA THR A 329 -11.64 24.45 -15.65
C THR A 329 -11.05 24.56 -17.05
N ILE A 330 -11.78 24.07 -18.06
CA ILE A 330 -11.37 24.13 -19.46
C ILE A 330 -11.27 25.58 -19.95
N ASP A 331 -12.20 26.43 -19.54
CA ASP A 331 -12.19 27.85 -19.91
C ASP A 331 -10.92 28.57 -19.43
N VAL A 332 -10.39 28.21 -18.24
CA VAL A 332 -9.22 28.85 -17.64
C VAL A 332 -7.90 28.23 -18.11
N PHE A 333 -7.83 26.90 -18.12
CA PHE A 333 -6.57 26.17 -18.32
C PHE A 333 -6.42 25.58 -19.73
N GLY A 334 -7.49 25.53 -20.51
CA GLY A 334 -7.54 24.88 -21.81
C GLY A 334 -8.05 23.43 -21.76
N ASP A 335 -8.17 22.84 -22.92
CA ASP A 335 -8.75 21.52 -23.14
C ASP A 335 -8.07 20.43 -22.28
N VAL A 336 -8.79 19.31 -22.09
CA VAL A 336 -8.24 18.11 -21.43
C VAL A 336 -7.21 17.47 -22.34
N VAL A 337 -5.94 17.67 -22.02
CA VAL A 337 -4.80 17.15 -22.80
C VAL A 337 -4.61 15.66 -22.60
N ASP A 338 -4.77 15.19 -21.37
CA ASP A 338 -4.76 13.76 -21.04
C ASP A 338 -5.62 13.47 -19.82
N SER A 339 -6.11 12.23 -19.76
CA SER A 339 -6.96 11.79 -18.65
C SER A 339 -6.58 10.39 -18.19
N TYR A 340 -6.62 10.17 -16.88
CA TYR A 340 -6.48 8.85 -16.30
C TYR A 340 -7.65 8.60 -15.35
N THR A 341 -8.59 7.79 -15.82
CA THR A 341 -9.88 7.60 -15.17
C THR A 341 -9.80 6.67 -13.96
N MET A 342 -10.83 6.66 -13.11
CA MET A 342 -10.95 5.72 -12.00
C MET A 342 -11.00 4.27 -12.51
N THR A 343 -11.66 4.02 -13.64
CA THR A 343 -11.74 2.71 -14.29
C THR A 343 -10.36 2.19 -14.67
N GLU A 344 -9.55 3.03 -15.35
CA GLU A 344 -8.17 2.68 -15.69
C GLU A 344 -7.33 2.43 -14.42
N SER A 345 -7.51 3.26 -13.38
CA SER A 345 -6.77 3.16 -12.12
C SER A 345 -7.08 1.87 -11.36
N VAL A 346 -8.34 1.45 -11.32
CA VAL A 346 -8.75 0.18 -10.72
C VAL A 346 -8.25 -1.01 -11.55
N ALA A 347 -8.39 -0.94 -12.87
CA ALA A 347 -7.89 -1.98 -13.77
C ALA A 347 -6.37 -2.16 -13.68
N ASP A 348 -5.63 -1.07 -13.48
CA ASP A 348 -4.17 -1.10 -13.26
C ASP A 348 -3.76 -1.50 -11.83
N GLY A 349 -4.72 -1.71 -10.91
CA GLY A 349 -4.46 -2.04 -9.50
C GLY A 349 -3.88 -0.89 -8.68
N ILE A 350 -3.95 0.35 -9.18
CA ILE A 350 -3.45 1.57 -8.51
C ILE A 350 -4.41 2.05 -7.43
N THR A 351 -5.71 1.81 -7.62
CA THR A 351 -6.75 2.03 -6.63
C THR A 351 -7.60 0.78 -6.47
N ARG A 352 -8.34 0.69 -5.36
CA ARG A 352 -9.25 -0.41 -5.07
C ARG A 352 -10.67 -0.09 -5.52
N ARG A 353 -11.46 -1.11 -5.83
CA ARG A 353 -12.89 -0.97 -6.10
C ARG A 353 -13.62 -0.47 -4.86
N ILE A 354 -14.71 0.27 -5.08
CA ILE A 354 -15.59 0.75 -4.01
C ILE A 354 -16.85 -0.10 -4.03
N VAL A 355 -17.25 -0.59 -2.86
CA VAL A 355 -18.53 -1.25 -2.64
C VAL A 355 -19.45 -0.27 -1.94
N TYR A 356 -20.70 -0.23 -2.39
CA TYR A 356 -21.73 0.64 -1.86
C TYR A 356 -22.78 -0.17 -1.11
N GLU A 357 -23.10 0.27 0.11
CA GLU A 357 -24.18 -0.26 0.95
C GLU A 357 -25.13 0.86 1.34
N GLY A 358 -26.38 0.78 0.84
CA GLY A 358 -27.44 1.75 1.19
C GLY A 358 -28.17 1.33 2.46
N ARG A 359 -28.19 2.20 3.47
CA ARG A 359 -28.88 2.01 4.74
C ARG A 359 -29.91 3.11 5.03
N ALA A 360 -30.16 4.02 4.10
CA ALA A 360 -31.09 5.13 4.26
C ALA A 360 -32.49 4.67 4.72
N ALA A 361 -33.04 3.61 4.14
CA ALA A 361 -34.35 3.07 4.50
C ALA A 361 -34.43 2.55 5.95
N LYS A 362 -33.30 2.21 6.58
CA LYS A 362 -33.26 1.74 7.98
C LYS A 362 -33.35 2.87 9.00
N VAL A 363 -32.96 4.07 8.62
CA VAL A 363 -32.82 5.23 9.53
C VAL A 363 -33.89 6.30 9.33
N PHE A 364 -34.65 6.26 8.25
CA PHE A 364 -35.75 7.15 7.98
C PHE A 364 -37.09 6.44 8.22
N ALA A 365 -37.86 6.94 9.19
CA ALA A 365 -39.17 6.40 9.55
C ALA A 365 -40.27 6.78 8.54
N ASP A 366 -40.05 7.84 7.71
CA ASP A 366 -41.07 8.39 6.80
C ASP A 366 -40.49 8.58 5.41
N HIS A 367 -41.15 8.02 4.39
CA HIS A 367 -40.80 8.20 2.96
C HIS A 367 -40.74 9.68 2.53
N LYS A 368 -41.51 10.55 3.15
CA LYS A 368 -41.50 12.00 2.89
C LYS A 368 -40.15 12.65 3.19
N GLN A 369 -39.42 12.11 4.14
CA GLN A 369 -38.07 12.60 4.47
C GLN A 369 -37.08 12.26 3.37
N LEU A 370 -37.18 11.08 2.76
CA LEU A 370 -36.37 10.70 1.60
C LEU A 370 -36.73 11.55 0.38
N GLU A 371 -38.01 11.80 0.13
CA GLU A 371 -38.46 12.68 -0.96
C GLU A 371 -37.92 14.12 -0.78
N ALA A 372 -37.88 14.64 0.46
CA ALA A 372 -37.30 15.94 0.74
C ALA A 372 -35.79 16.00 0.44
N ILE A 373 -35.06 14.90 0.71
CA ILE A 373 -33.65 14.77 0.37
C ILE A 373 -33.46 14.73 -1.15
N GLU A 374 -34.28 13.97 -1.88
CA GLU A 374 -34.23 13.93 -3.35
C GLU A 374 -34.57 15.30 -3.97
N ALA A 375 -35.57 16.00 -3.43
CA ALA A 375 -35.91 17.36 -3.84
C ALA A 375 -34.76 18.35 -3.62
N TYR A 376 -34.06 18.25 -2.49
CA TYR A 376 -32.86 19.05 -2.21
C TYR A 376 -31.76 18.82 -3.25
N TYR A 377 -31.47 17.56 -3.63
CA TYR A 377 -30.50 17.28 -4.65
C TYR A 377 -30.89 17.85 -6.02
N LYS A 378 -32.15 17.72 -6.40
CA LYS A 378 -32.67 18.28 -7.66
C LYS A 378 -32.55 19.81 -7.68
N GLN A 379 -32.85 20.46 -6.57
CA GLN A 379 -32.72 21.91 -6.44
C GLN A 379 -31.26 22.38 -6.51
N CYS A 380 -30.35 21.60 -5.95
CA CYS A 380 -28.90 21.87 -6.06
C CYS A 380 -28.35 21.68 -7.50
N GLU A 381 -28.94 20.82 -8.30
CA GLU A 381 -28.59 20.66 -9.72
C GLU A 381 -29.07 21.84 -10.59
N GLU A 382 -30.17 22.49 -10.24
CA GLU A 382 -30.79 23.58 -11.01
C GLU A 382 -30.26 25.00 -10.69
N GLN A 383 -29.23 25.11 -9.78
CA GLN A 383 -28.74 26.42 -9.31
C GLN A 383 -28.06 27.26 -10.37
N GLY A 384 -28.83 28.23 -10.92
CA GLY A 384 -28.36 29.43 -11.56
C GLY A 384 -28.44 30.63 -10.58
N ALA A 385 -27.57 31.61 -10.74
CA ALA A 385 -27.21 32.61 -9.73
C ALA A 385 -28.19 33.79 -9.61
N ASN A 386 -29.44 33.65 -9.17
CA ASN A 386 -30.25 34.76 -8.76
C ASN A 386 -30.63 34.79 -7.28
N GLU A 387 -30.95 35.94 -6.71
CA GLU A 387 -31.23 36.15 -5.28
C GLU A 387 -32.31 35.23 -4.72
N TYR A 388 -33.36 34.95 -5.48
CA TYR A 388 -34.47 34.07 -5.10
C TYR A 388 -33.97 32.62 -4.89
N GLN A 389 -33.11 32.13 -5.79
CA GLN A 389 -32.57 30.77 -5.70
C GLN A 389 -31.56 30.60 -4.56
N ILE A 390 -30.84 31.67 -4.18
CA ILE A 390 -29.95 31.65 -3.00
C ILE A 390 -30.78 31.54 -1.70
N GLU A 391 -31.90 32.25 -1.60
CA GLU A 391 -32.76 32.21 -0.39
C GLU A 391 -33.50 30.88 -0.26
N GLU A 392 -33.98 30.32 -1.36
CA GLU A 392 -34.57 28.98 -1.44
C GLU A 392 -33.56 27.89 -1.08
N SER A 393 -32.33 28.00 -1.56
CA SER A 393 -31.22 27.08 -1.23
C SER A 393 -30.88 27.10 0.27
N LYS A 394 -30.84 28.29 0.91
CA LYS A 394 -30.65 28.42 2.35
C LYS A 394 -31.77 27.75 3.16
N LYS A 395 -33.04 27.91 2.75
CA LYS A 395 -34.19 27.24 3.37
C LYS A 395 -34.10 25.73 3.23
N ALA A 396 -33.71 25.24 2.04
CA ALA A 396 -33.57 23.82 1.78
C ALA A 396 -32.44 23.20 2.64
N VAL A 397 -31.28 23.85 2.76
CA VAL A 397 -30.17 23.44 3.64
C VAL A 397 -30.61 23.40 5.09
N THR A 398 -31.33 24.43 5.55
CA THR A 398 -31.85 24.48 6.94
C THR A 398 -32.84 23.36 7.20
N GLN A 399 -33.76 23.08 6.28
CA GLN A 399 -34.70 21.98 6.38
C GLN A 399 -34.00 20.63 6.36
N MET A 400 -33.01 20.45 5.52
CA MET A 400 -32.18 19.25 5.45
C MET A 400 -31.46 18.99 6.81
N ASN A 401 -30.81 20.01 7.35
CA ASN A 401 -30.13 19.89 8.63
C ASN A 401 -31.09 19.59 9.80
N LYS A 402 -32.35 20.08 9.74
CA LYS A 402 -33.38 19.69 10.71
C LYS A 402 -33.78 18.22 10.61
N ILE A 403 -33.86 17.67 9.39
CA ILE A 403 -34.18 16.26 9.16
C ILE A 403 -33.02 15.39 9.65
N LEU A 404 -31.77 15.72 9.22
CA LEU A 404 -30.58 14.93 9.57
C LEU A 404 -30.22 15.02 11.05
N GLY A 405 -30.51 16.15 11.71
CA GLY A 405 -30.27 16.41 13.14
C GLY A 405 -31.41 15.98 14.08
N ASP A 406 -32.46 15.34 13.58
CA ASP A 406 -33.52 14.83 14.44
C ASP A 406 -32.98 13.85 15.48
N PRO A 407 -33.17 14.07 16.79
CA PRO A 407 -32.60 13.24 17.85
C PRO A 407 -32.99 11.76 17.78
N ASN A 408 -34.22 11.46 17.32
CA ASN A 408 -34.70 10.08 17.19
C ASN A 408 -33.98 9.40 16.06
N ARG A 409 -33.82 10.10 14.92
CA ARG A 409 -33.04 9.60 13.76
C ARG A 409 -31.59 9.37 14.17
N LEU A 410 -30.94 10.33 14.81
CA LEU A 410 -29.55 10.21 15.26
C LEU A 410 -29.34 9.03 16.22
N SER A 411 -30.32 8.75 17.11
CA SER A 411 -30.30 7.58 17.98
C SER A 411 -30.34 6.26 17.19
N VAL A 412 -31.14 6.21 16.11
CA VAL A 412 -31.18 5.03 15.21
C VAL A 412 -29.88 4.88 14.43
N VAL A 413 -29.37 5.99 13.88
CA VAL A 413 -28.08 6.01 13.14
C VAL A 413 -26.94 5.55 14.05
N ALA A 414 -26.88 6.05 15.30
CA ALA A 414 -25.83 5.66 16.25
C ALA A 414 -25.87 4.16 16.56
N ARG A 415 -27.06 3.58 16.78
CA ARG A 415 -27.21 2.13 17.03
C ARG A 415 -26.83 1.29 15.82
N ASP A 416 -27.35 1.62 14.64
CA ASP A 416 -27.02 0.90 13.40
C ASP A 416 -25.53 0.99 13.07
N PHE A 417 -24.92 2.17 13.26
CA PHE A 417 -23.47 2.37 13.09
C PHE A 417 -22.65 1.48 14.03
N ILE A 418 -22.98 1.49 15.34
CA ILE A 418 -22.25 0.69 16.33
C ILE A 418 -22.37 -0.80 15.99
N GLU A 419 -23.60 -1.28 15.78
CA GLU A 419 -23.86 -2.68 15.44
C GLU A 419 -23.11 -3.10 14.17
N HIS A 420 -23.20 -2.29 13.11
CA HIS A 420 -22.50 -2.55 11.85
C HIS A 420 -20.98 -2.55 12.03
N TYR A 421 -20.44 -1.54 12.74
CA TYR A 421 -19.00 -1.42 12.94
C TYR A 421 -18.45 -2.57 13.80
N GLU A 422 -19.09 -2.86 14.95
CA GLU A 422 -18.66 -3.93 15.85
C GLU A 422 -18.75 -5.30 15.19
N LYS A 423 -19.81 -5.58 14.46
CA LYS A 423 -19.97 -6.83 13.73
C LYS A 423 -18.88 -7.00 12.67
N ARG A 424 -18.52 -5.92 11.95
CA ARG A 424 -17.38 -5.97 11.00
C ARG A 424 -16.04 -6.26 11.69
N ILE A 425 -15.83 -5.70 12.89
CA ILE A 425 -14.64 -6.01 13.70
C ILE A 425 -14.66 -7.45 14.18
N GLU A 426 -15.80 -7.93 14.66
CA GLU A 426 -15.98 -9.31 15.15
C GLU A 426 -15.74 -10.33 14.07
N GLU A 427 -16.24 -10.10 12.87
CA GLU A 427 -16.06 -10.97 11.70
C GLU A 427 -14.67 -10.85 11.07
N GLY A 428 -13.81 -9.95 11.57
CA GLY A 428 -12.52 -9.66 10.93
C GLY A 428 -12.65 -9.12 9.51
N SER A 429 -13.74 -8.39 9.24
CA SER A 429 -14.10 -7.84 7.93
C SER A 429 -13.48 -6.48 7.64
N THR A 430 -12.54 -6.03 8.49
CA THR A 430 -11.76 -4.79 8.30
C THR A 430 -10.28 -5.12 8.35
N VAL A 431 -9.45 -4.27 7.73
CA VAL A 431 -8.00 -4.47 7.73
C VAL A 431 -7.39 -4.09 9.08
N CYS A 432 -7.71 -2.91 9.59
CA CYS A 432 -7.21 -2.40 10.88
C CYS A 432 -8.29 -1.71 11.72
N GLY A 433 -9.56 -1.86 11.35
CA GLY A 433 -10.71 -1.28 12.05
C GLY A 433 -10.85 0.24 11.91
N LYS A 434 -10.16 0.88 10.93
CA LYS A 434 -10.30 2.32 10.68
C LYS A 434 -11.59 2.62 9.95
N ALA A 435 -12.37 3.55 10.50
CA ALA A 435 -13.63 4.02 9.91
C ALA A 435 -13.71 5.54 9.98
N MET A 436 -14.34 6.14 8.97
CA MET A 436 -14.63 7.58 8.93
C MET A 436 -16.14 7.79 8.84
N PHE A 437 -16.70 8.62 9.70
CA PHE A 437 -18.11 9.00 9.68
C PHE A 437 -18.24 10.47 9.25
N VAL A 438 -18.93 10.72 8.15
CA VAL A 438 -19.08 12.05 7.55
C VAL A 438 -20.45 12.61 7.87
N CYS A 439 -20.49 13.69 8.65
CA CYS A 439 -21.72 14.39 9.08
C CYS A 439 -21.93 15.68 8.27
N SER A 440 -23.20 16.11 8.18
CA SER A 440 -23.59 17.32 7.43
C SER A 440 -23.21 18.61 8.13
N SER A 441 -23.28 18.70 9.46
CA SER A 441 -22.91 19.89 10.25
C SER A 441 -22.14 19.51 11.53
N ARG A 442 -21.53 20.52 12.14
CA ARG A 442 -20.77 20.37 13.40
C ARG A 442 -21.68 19.97 14.56
N GLU A 443 -22.88 20.57 14.63
CA GLU A 443 -23.88 20.26 15.64
C GLU A 443 -24.32 18.80 15.54
N ILE A 444 -24.65 18.32 14.33
CA ILE A 444 -25.06 16.95 14.09
C ILE A 444 -23.92 15.98 14.42
N ALA A 445 -22.67 16.31 14.08
CA ALA A 445 -21.51 15.49 14.42
C ALA A 445 -21.33 15.36 15.94
N TYR A 446 -21.52 16.45 16.68
CA TYR A 446 -21.43 16.45 18.14
C TYR A 446 -22.59 15.68 18.80
N ASP A 447 -23.80 15.86 18.29
CA ASP A 447 -24.97 15.14 18.79
C ASP A 447 -24.87 13.64 18.51
N LEU A 448 -24.41 13.24 17.33
CA LEU A 448 -24.13 11.85 17.01
C LEU A 448 -23.03 11.26 17.92
N TYR A 449 -21.95 12.00 18.15
CA TYR A 449 -20.88 11.58 19.06
C TYR A 449 -21.44 11.31 20.46
N LYS A 450 -22.27 12.21 21.00
CA LYS A 450 -22.92 12.03 22.31
C LYS A 450 -23.78 10.77 22.36
N GLN A 451 -24.56 10.50 21.30
CA GLN A 451 -25.38 9.28 21.19
C GLN A 451 -24.52 8.02 21.19
N ILE A 452 -23.39 8.03 20.44
CA ILE A 452 -22.47 6.89 20.37
C ILE A 452 -21.82 6.65 21.73
N ILE A 453 -21.31 7.69 22.39
CA ILE A 453 -20.66 7.57 23.70
C ILE A 453 -21.65 7.14 24.79
N ALA A 454 -22.92 7.58 24.73
CA ALA A 454 -23.95 7.09 25.64
C ALA A 454 -24.18 5.57 25.51
N LEU A 455 -23.99 4.99 24.32
CA LEU A 455 -24.12 3.56 24.06
C LEU A 455 -22.80 2.78 24.27
N ARG A 456 -21.64 3.44 24.12
CA ARG A 456 -20.29 2.87 24.25
C ARG A 456 -19.36 3.83 25.01
N PRO A 457 -19.53 3.99 26.33
CA PRO A 457 -18.69 4.89 27.13
C PRO A 457 -17.20 4.52 27.08
N GLU A 458 -16.88 3.24 26.95
CA GLU A 458 -15.53 2.71 26.87
C GLU A 458 -14.76 3.18 25.63
N TRP A 459 -15.43 3.70 24.60
CA TRP A 459 -14.76 4.25 23.41
C TRP A 459 -14.13 5.61 23.66
N GLU A 460 -14.47 6.28 24.75
CA GLU A 460 -13.88 7.55 25.20
C GLU A 460 -12.64 7.33 26.07
N GLU A 461 -12.37 6.08 26.47
CA GLU A 461 -11.18 5.75 27.25
C GLU A 461 -9.91 5.86 26.39
N LYS A 462 -8.88 6.51 26.98
CA LYS A 462 -7.56 6.63 26.34
C LYS A 462 -6.78 5.34 26.54
N ILE A 463 -6.58 4.60 25.48
CA ILE A 463 -5.82 3.35 25.49
C ILE A 463 -4.54 3.56 24.67
N GLY A 464 -3.40 3.11 25.22
CA GLY A 464 -2.08 3.10 24.59
C GLY A 464 -1.20 2.06 25.24
N SER A 465 -0.02 1.80 24.67
CA SER A 465 1.04 0.95 25.22
C SER A 465 2.29 1.78 25.52
N GLU A 466 3.36 1.17 26.08
CA GLU A 466 4.62 1.87 26.36
C GLU A 466 5.20 2.57 25.11
N ASP A 467 4.95 2.01 23.91
CA ASP A 467 5.41 2.55 22.62
C ASP A 467 4.35 3.35 21.85
N GLN A 468 3.12 3.50 22.40
CA GLN A 468 2.00 4.14 21.70
C GLN A 468 1.39 5.25 22.54
N THR A 469 1.17 6.41 21.92
CA THR A 469 0.46 7.54 22.55
C THR A 469 -0.97 7.14 22.91
N PRO A 470 -1.39 7.25 24.18
CA PRO A 470 -2.75 6.95 24.60
C PRO A 470 -3.76 7.87 23.90
N VAL A 471 -4.78 7.28 23.28
CA VAL A 471 -5.82 8.01 22.56
C VAL A 471 -7.15 7.25 22.65
N GLU A 472 -8.26 7.99 22.57
CA GLU A 472 -9.61 7.45 22.52
C GLU A 472 -9.85 6.68 21.20
N ARG A 473 -10.80 5.74 21.23
CA ARG A 473 -11.18 4.96 20.04
C ARG A 473 -11.88 5.81 18.99
N ILE A 474 -12.68 6.79 19.42
CA ILE A 474 -13.47 7.69 18.59
C ILE A 474 -13.15 9.15 18.91
N ARG A 475 -13.00 9.96 17.87
CA ARG A 475 -12.71 11.40 17.99
C ARG A 475 -13.50 12.22 16.97
N LEU A 476 -13.86 13.44 17.39
CA LEU A 476 -14.36 14.50 16.51
C LEU A 476 -13.19 15.22 15.85
N VAL A 477 -13.20 15.32 14.51
CA VAL A 477 -12.18 16.06 13.75
C VAL A 477 -12.85 17.16 12.94
N MET A 478 -12.83 18.36 13.48
CA MET A 478 -13.42 19.57 12.89
C MET A 478 -12.73 20.84 13.40
N THR A 479 -12.99 21.97 12.74
CA THR A 479 -12.46 23.28 13.15
C THR A 479 -13.15 23.80 14.40
N ARG A 480 -12.45 24.60 15.22
CA ARG A 480 -13.06 25.34 16.33
C ARG A 480 -13.75 26.58 15.82
N GLU A 481 -14.87 26.94 16.46
CA GLU A 481 -15.56 28.21 16.28
C GLU A 481 -15.62 28.99 17.60
N LYS A 482 -15.84 30.32 17.51
CA LYS A 482 -15.83 31.19 18.70
C LYS A 482 -16.96 30.86 19.68
N ASP A 483 -18.09 30.40 19.16
CA ASP A 483 -19.32 30.14 19.87
C ASP A 483 -19.51 28.66 20.25
N ASP A 484 -18.46 27.83 20.11
CA ASP A 484 -18.50 26.41 20.48
C ASP A 484 -18.78 26.25 21.99
N ASP A 485 -19.63 25.26 22.33
CA ASP A 485 -19.78 24.78 23.70
C ASP A 485 -18.40 24.45 24.31
N PRO A 486 -18.14 24.80 25.58
CA PRO A 486 -16.84 24.52 26.22
C PRO A 486 -16.43 23.05 26.16
N LYS A 487 -17.34 22.09 26.30
CA LYS A 487 -17.06 20.67 26.20
C LYS A 487 -16.70 20.26 24.76
N LEU A 488 -17.42 20.80 23.78
CA LEU A 488 -17.09 20.58 22.36
C LEU A 488 -15.70 21.12 22.02
N ARG A 489 -15.39 22.33 22.55
CA ARG A 489 -14.09 22.96 22.33
C ARG A 489 -12.93 22.16 22.93
N GLU A 490 -13.14 21.53 24.08
CA GLU A 490 -12.18 20.63 24.71
C GLU A 490 -12.00 19.34 23.87
N LEU A 491 -13.09 18.72 23.42
CA LEU A 491 -13.08 17.51 22.58
C LEU A 491 -12.37 17.73 21.24
N ILE A 492 -12.55 18.87 20.58
CA ILE A 492 -11.90 19.18 19.31
C ILE A 492 -10.39 19.41 19.46
N GLY A 493 -9.96 19.97 20.60
CA GLY A 493 -8.54 20.29 20.85
C GLY A 493 -8.03 21.49 20.04
N SER A 494 -6.77 21.83 20.18
CA SER A 494 -6.07 22.88 19.44
C SER A 494 -5.71 22.45 18.00
N ASP A 495 -5.12 23.31 17.20
CA ASP A 495 -4.58 22.99 15.89
C ASP A 495 -3.41 22.00 15.98
N GLU A 496 -2.63 22.08 17.05
CA GLU A 496 -1.52 21.16 17.33
C GLU A 496 -2.06 19.77 17.68
N ASP A 497 -3.13 19.70 18.51
CA ASP A 497 -3.80 18.44 18.84
C ASP A 497 -4.38 17.78 17.58
N ARG A 498 -4.95 18.55 16.65
CA ARG A 498 -5.47 18.02 15.38
C ARG A 498 -4.36 17.47 14.49
N LYS A 499 -3.19 18.11 14.44
CA LYS A 499 -2.01 17.58 13.71
C LYS A 499 -1.51 16.27 14.35
N ALA A 500 -1.56 16.16 15.67
CA ALA A 500 -1.23 14.92 16.36
C ALA A 500 -2.26 13.81 16.05
N LEU A 501 -3.56 14.15 16.00
CA LEU A 501 -4.63 13.21 15.61
C LEU A 501 -4.47 12.70 14.18
N ASP A 502 -3.98 13.53 13.24
CA ASP A 502 -3.65 13.10 11.88
C ASP A 502 -2.62 11.96 11.89
N VAL A 503 -1.53 12.12 12.60
CA VAL A 503 -0.48 11.10 12.73
C VAL A 503 -1.03 9.83 13.37
N LEU A 504 -1.82 9.95 14.43
CA LEU A 504 -2.42 8.82 15.14
C LEU A 504 -3.46 8.08 14.28
N PHE A 505 -4.27 8.77 13.49
CA PHE A 505 -5.23 8.12 12.61
C PHE A 505 -4.57 7.40 11.44
N LYS A 506 -3.43 7.90 10.94
CA LYS A 506 -2.62 7.23 9.90
C LYS A 506 -1.91 5.98 10.42
N ASN A 507 -1.64 5.89 11.70
CA ASN A 507 -1.03 4.70 12.30
C ASN A 507 -2.07 3.57 12.43
N PRO A 508 -1.93 2.42 11.74
CA PRO A 508 -2.88 1.30 11.81
C PRO A 508 -3.02 0.70 13.20
N ASP A 509 -1.96 0.75 14.03
CA ASP A 509 -1.91 0.12 15.35
C ASP A 509 -2.47 1.02 16.45
N SER A 510 -2.65 2.32 16.19
CA SER A 510 -3.24 3.28 17.14
C SER A 510 -4.64 2.87 17.57
N ASN A 511 -5.02 3.15 18.83
CA ASN A 511 -6.39 2.96 19.32
C ASN A 511 -7.40 3.90 18.64
N PHE A 512 -6.96 5.01 18.04
CA PHE A 512 -7.85 5.91 17.30
C PHE A 512 -8.37 5.23 16.03
N LYS A 513 -9.57 4.64 16.10
CA LYS A 513 -10.18 3.83 15.03
C LYS A 513 -11.28 4.56 14.26
N ILE A 514 -12.03 5.46 14.91
CA ILE A 514 -13.21 6.09 14.33
C ILE A 514 -13.06 7.61 14.35
N ALA A 515 -13.04 8.23 13.17
CA ALA A 515 -13.04 9.68 13.01
C ALA A 515 -14.42 10.18 12.57
N ILE A 516 -15.07 11.05 13.36
CA ILE A 516 -16.28 11.77 12.95
C ILE A 516 -15.83 13.11 12.38
N VAL A 517 -16.17 13.37 11.14
CA VAL A 517 -15.74 14.54 10.38
C VAL A 517 -16.91 15.29 9.74
N VAL A 518 -16.72 16.58 9.43
CA VAL A 518 -17.73 17.38 8.71
C VAL A 518 -17.22 17.83 7.34
N SER A 519 -16.08 18.52 7.32
CA SER A 519 -15.46 19.02 6.10
C SER A 519 -13.97 18.71 6.05
N MET A 520 -13.33 18.52 7.20
CA MET A 520 -11.94 18.12 7.30
C MET A 520 -11.78 16.65 6.91
N TRP A 521 -10.62 16.30 6.35
CA TRP A 521 -10.22 14.94 5.96
C TRP A 521 -11.04 14.29 4.83
N ILE A 522 -12.22 14.82 4.48
CA ILE A 522 -12.99 14.29 3.34
C ILE A 522 -12.30 14.56 2.00
N THR A 523 -11.41 15.55 1.95
CA THR A 523 -10.60 15.86 0.78
C THR A 523 -9.15 16.08 1.18
N GLY A 524 -8.20 15.59 0.36
CA GLY A 524 -6.77 15.83 0.58
C GLY A 524 -6.08 14.93 1.63
N PHE A 525 -6.84 14.23 2.47
CA PHE A 525 -6.31 13.39 3.54
C PHE A 525 -6.06 11.96 3.05
N ASP A 526 -4.89 11.40 3.29
CA ASP A 526 -4.50 10.08 2.80
C ASP A 526 -4.23 9.10 3.95
N VAL A 527 -5.10 8.07 4.05
CA VAL A 527 -5.02 6.96 5.02
C VAL A 527 -5.25 5.64 4.27
N PRO A 528 -4.20 4.99 3.80
CA PRO A 528 -4.32 3.77 2.99
C PRO A 528 -5.12 2.65 3.66
N CYS A 529 -4.97 2.48 4.98
CA CYS A 529 -5.67 1.44 5.74
C CYS A 529 -7.15 1.76 6.04
N LEU A 530 -7.66 2.96 5.73
CA LEU A 530 -9.08 3.30 5.88
C LEU A 530 -9.89 2.47 4.88
N ASP A 531 -10.71 1.56 5.37
CA ASP A 531 -11.48 0.64 4.52
C ASP A 531 -12.98 0.91 4.54
N THR A 532 -13.50 1.65 5.52
CA THR A 532 -14.93 1.89 5.68
C THR A 532 -15.25 3.36 5.87
N MET A 533 -16.23 3.86 5.13
CA MET A 533 -16.74 5.21 5.24
C MET A 533 -18.25 5.20 5.40
N TYR A 534 -18.74 5.88 6.42
CA TYR A 534 -20.16 6.10 6.67
C TYR A 534 -20.53 7.52 6.26
N ILE A 535 -21.56 7.68 5.42
CA ILE A 535 -21.95 8.97 4.87
C ILE A 535 -23.34 9.34 5.36
N ASP A 536 -23.40 10.42 6.14
CA ASP A 536 -24.62 11.08 6.60
C ASP A 536 -24.58 12.58 6.25
N LYS A 537 -24.15 12.85 5.03
CA LYS A 537 -24.00 14.20 4.47
C LYS A 537 -24.43 14.22 3.02
N PRO A 538 -25.25 15.19 2.60
CA PRO A 538 -25.60 15.38 1.19
C PRO A 538 -24.38 15.87 0.41
N LEU A 539 -23.63 14.93 -0.15
CA LEU A 539 -22.46 15.20 -0.96
C LEU A 539 -22.83 15.22 -2.45
N GLN A 540 -22.26 16.17 -3.19
CA GLN A 540 -22.54 16.34 -4.59
C GLN A 540 -21.31 16.18 -5.47
N LYS A 541 -21.53 15.72 -6.71
CA LYS A 541 -20.54 15.70 -7.79
C LYS A 541 -19.10 15.38 -7.31
N HIS A 542 -18.19 16.35 -7.50
CA HIS A 542 -16.77 16.18 -7.19
C HIS A 542 -16.48 15.92 -5.71
N THR A 543 -17.20 16.59 -4.79
CA THR A 543 -17.00 16.36 -3.34
C THR A 543 -17.35 14.93 -2.96
N LEU A 544 -18.39 14.36 -3.56
CA LEU A 544 -18.78 12.98 -3.36
C LEU A 544 -17.68 12.03 -3.85
N VAL A 545 -17.20 12.20 -5.09
CA VAL A 545 -16.13 11.36 -5.65
C VAL A 545 -14.85 11.45 -4.83
N GLN A 546 -14.46 12.66 -4.41
CA GLN A 546 -13.29 12.85 -3.56
C GLN A 546 -13.43 12.17 -2.19
N THR A 547 -14.61 12.25 -1.59
CA THR A 547 -14.90 11.64 -0.30
C THR A 547 -14.83 10.13 -0.37
N ILE A 548 -15.56 9.49 -1.30
CA ILE A 548 -15.57 8.03 -1.44
C ILE A 548 -14.20 7.48 -1.87
N SER A 549 -13.39 8.28 -2.57
CA SER A 549 -12.03 7.90 -2.96
C SER A 549 -11.04 7.80 -1.78
N ARG A 550 -11.44 8.11 -0.55
CA ARG A 550 -10.59 7.87 0.64
C ARG A 550 -10.49 6.39 0.96
N VAL A 551 -11.52 5.60 0.70
CA VAL A 551 -11.53 4.16 0.97
C VAL A 551 -10.99 3.31 -0.18
N ASN A 552 -10.64 3.89 -1.33
CA ASN A 552 -10.14 3.14 -2.49
C ASN A 552 -8.60 2.99 -2.55
N ARG A 553 -7.89 3.40 -1.52
CA ARG A 553 -6.41 3.29 -1.47
C ARG A 553 -5.96 1.85 -1.38
N VAL A 554 -4.81 1.57 -2.00
CA VAL A 554 -4.14 0.27 -1.89
C VAL A 554 -3.50 0.17 -0.51
N TYR A 555 -3.79 -0.93 0.17
CA TYR A 555 -3.16 -1.30 1.43
C TYR A 555 -3.07 -2.82 1.52
N GLU A 556 -2.11 -3.33 2.25
CA GLU A 556 -1.91 -4.77 2.43
C GLU A 556 -3.16 -5.41 3.06
N GLY A 557 -3.65 -6.50 2.46
CA GLY A 557 -4.87 -7.17 2.91
C GLY A 557 -6.19 -6.46 2.55
N LYS A 558 -6.15 -5.28 1.93
CA LYS A 558 -7.34 -4.53 1.52
C LYS A 558 -7.64 -4.77 0.04
N ASP A 559 -8.72 -5.49 -0.22
CA ASP A 559 -9.15 -5.79 -1.59
C ASP A 559 -10.10 -4.72 -2.15
N LYS A 560 -10.98 -4.16 -1.32
CA LYS A 560 -12.00 -3.16 -1.70
C LYS A 560 -12.22 -2.17 -0.56
N GLY A 561 -12.84 -1.02 -0.86
CA GLY A 561 -13.33 -0.06 0.13
C GLY A 561 -14.86 -0.12 0.25
N LEU A 562 -15.40 0.07 1.44
CA LEU A 562 -16.83 0.07 1.71
C LEU A 562 -17.35 1.49 1.99
N VAL A 563 -18.41 1.88 1.30
CA VAL A 563 -19.16 3.11 1.54
C VAL A 563 -20.54 2.74 2.03
N VAL A 564 -20.88 3.12 3.28
CA VAL A 564 -22.17 2.92 3.91
C VAL A 564 -22.93 4.25 3.88
N ASP A 565 -24.11 4.26 3.31
CA ASP A 565 -24.87 5.45 3.00
C ASP A 565 -26.18 5.51 3.81
N TYR A 566 -26.29 6.55 4.63
CA TYR A 566 -27.48 6.79 5.47
C TYR A 566 -28.48 7.79 4.88
N ILE A 567 -28.20 8.37 3.69
CA ILE A 567 -29.05 9.40 3.09
C ILE A 567 -29.52 9.12 1.65
N GLY A 568 -29.13 7.99 1.05
CA GLY A 568 -29.63 7.60 -0.26
C GLY A 568 -28.92 8.24 -1.46
N ILE A 569 -27.59 8.39 -1.40
CA ILE A 569 -26.77 9.02 -2.45
C ILE A 569 -26.47 8.14 -3.67
N LYS A 570 -27.02 6.91 -3.78
CA LYS A 570 -26.66 5.94 -4.83
C LYS A 570 -26.79 6.50 -6.25
N SER A 571 -27.92 7.18 -6.55
CA SER A 571 -28.14 7.79 -7.88
C SER A 571 -27.15 8.91 -8.16
N ASN A 572 -26.90 9.77 -7.17
CA ASN A 572 -25.94 10.87 -7.28
C ASN A 572 -24.51 10.35 -7.41
N MET A 573 -24.17 9.29 -6.69
CA MET A 573 -22.87 8.62 -6.81
C MET A 573 -22.67 8.04 -8.22
N ASN A 574 -23.66 7.34 -8.74
CA ASN A 574 -23.61 6.79 -10.10
C ASN A 574 -23.48 7.91 -11.15
N ASN A 575 -24.22 8.99 -11.02
CA ASN A 575 -24.15 10.14 -11.93
C ASN A 575 -22.81 10.85 -11.84
N ALA A 576 -22.32 11.11 -10.63
CA ALA A 576 -21.01 11.71 -10.44
C ALA A 576 -19.92 10.83 -11.04
N LEU A 577 -19.94 9.54 -10.76
CA LEU A 577 -18.94 8.61 -11.29
C LEU A 577 -19.04 8.50 -12.83
N LYS A 578 -20.20 8.52 -13.45
CA LYS A 578 -20.36 8.55 -14.90
C LYS A 578 -19.71 9.78 -15.54
N GLN A 579 -19.89 10.96 -14.95
CA GLN A 579 -19.23 12.18 -15.42
C GLN A 579 -17.70 12.07 -15.38
N TYR A 580 -17.16 11.34 -14.39
CA TYR A 580 -15.71 11.20 -14.15
C TYR A 580 -15.07 9.97 -14.78
N ALA A 581 -15.82 9.11 -15.45
CA ALA A 581 -15.30 7.95 -16.19
C ALA A 581 -15.10 8.19 -17.68
N GLY A 582 -15.30 9.38 -18.15
CA GLY A 582 -15.13 9.69 -19.58
C GLY A 582 -16.16 9.02 -20.50
N GLY A 583 -17.38 8.75 -20.03
CA GLY A 583 -18.50 8.23 -20.87
C GLY A 583 -18.47 6.72 -21.14
N GLY A 584 -17.56 5.97 -20.53
CA GLY A 584 -17.55 4.50 -20.60
C GLY A 584 -18.61 3.85 -19.70
N ASP A 585 -18.94 2.59 -19.96
CA ASP A 585 -19.90 1.82 -19.17
C ASP A 585 -19.35 1.61 -17.73
N MET A 586 -20.04 2.19 -16.75
CA MET A 586 -19.59 2.34 -15.37
C MET A 586 -20.04 1.19 -14.45
N GLY A 587 -20.70 0.16 -15.01
CA GLY A 587 -21.15 -0.99 -14.22
C GLY A 587 -20.04 -1.68 -13.40
N ASP A 588 -18.77 -1.49 -13.79
CA ASP A 588 -17.65 -2.26 -13.24
C ASP A 588 -16.87 -1.60 -12.08
N ASN A 589 -17.10 -0.33 -11.74
CA ASN A 589 -16.27 0.38 -10.75
C ASN A 589 -16.86 0.49 -9.35
N VAL A 590 -18.18 0.41 -9.26
CA VAL A 590 -18.90 0.36 -8.00
C VAL A 590 -19.70 -0.93 -7.97
N GLU A 591 -19.28 -1.84 -7.13
CA GLU A 591 -20.02 -3.08 -6.89
C GLU A 591 -21.14 -2.79 -5.90
N THR A 592 -22.30 -3.39 -6.12
CA THR A 592 -23.34 -3.40 -5.09
C THR A 592 -23.05 -4.53 -4.12
N ILE A 593 -23.56 -4.38 -2.90
CA ILE A 593 -23.41 -5.41 -1.88
C ILE A 593 -24.02 -6.76 -2.31
N GLU A 594 -25.06 -6.72 -3.16
CA GLU A 594 -25.70 -7.90 -3.71
C GLU A 594 -24.76 -8.74 -4.61
N GLN A 595 -23.85 -8.09 -5.33
CA GLN A 595 -22.82 -8.80 -6.11
C GLN A 595 -21.83 -9.53 -5.19
N SER A 596 -21.45 -8.89 -4.08
CA SER A 596 -20.60 -9.56 -3.07
C SER A 596 -21.35 -10.73 -2.40
N VAL A 597 -22.66 -10.61 -2.13
CA VAL A 597 -23.48 -11.71 -1.62
C VAL A 597 -23.51 -12.88 -2.60
N THR A 598 -23.72 -12.61 -3.89
CA THR A 598 -23.70 -13.65 -4.94
C THR A 598 -22.34 -14.38 -4.95
N MET A 599 -21.23 -13.63 -4.90
CA MET A 599 -19.89 -14.22 -4.86
C MET A 599 -19.68 -15.10 -3.61
N VAL A 600 -20.18 -14.69 -2.44
CA VAL A 600 -20.12 -15.52 -1.22
C VAL A 600 -20.86 -16.84 -1.43
N LYS A 601 -22.07 -16.80 -2.01
CA LYS A 601 -22.86 -18.01 -2.27
C LYS A 601 -22.15 -18.96 -3.24
N ASP A 602 -21.60 -18.43 -4.32
CA ASP A 602 -20.87 -19.20 -5.33
C ASP A 602 -19.60 -19.87 -4.75
N GLU A 603 -18.79 -19.11 -4.01
CA GLU A 603 -17.57 -19.65 -3.41
C GLU A 603 -17.87 -20.65 -2.28
N LEU A 604 -18.93 -20.43 -1.50
CA LEU A 604 -19.40 -21.42 -0.52
C LEU A 604 -19.84 -22.72 -1.20
N ASP A 605 -20.57 -22.65 -2.32
CA ASP A 605 -20.99 -23.85 -3.05
C ASP A 605 -19.79 -24.66 -3.57
N ILE A 606 -18.76 -23.97 -4.09
CA ILE A 606 -17.53 -24.62 -4.53
C ILE A 606 -16.82 -25.30 -3.34
N LEU A 607 -16.63 -24.59 -2.23
CA LEU A 607 -15.93 -25.11 -1.06
C LEU A 607 -16.70 -26.25 -0.38
N ARG A 608 -18.03 -26.16 -0.29
CA ARG A 608 -18.88 -27.24 0.20
C ARG A 608 -18.73 -28.49 -0.65
N ARG A 609 -18.65 -28.37 -1.99
CA ARG A 609 -18.37 -29.50 -2.90
C ARG A 609 -16.98 -30.08 -2.70
N MET A 610 -15.96 -29.25 -2.47
CA MET A 610 -14.60 -29.73 -2.16
C MET A 610 -14.59 -30.59 -0.88
N PHE A 611 -15.46 -30.27 0.08
CA PHE A 611 -15.58 -30.97 1.37
C PHE A 611 -16.72 -31.99 1.42
N HIS A 612 -17.30 -32.39 0.31
CA HIS A 612 -18.49 -33.29 0.30
C HIS A 612 -18.31 -34.64 1.00
N THR A 613 -17.07 -35.12 1.11
CA THR A 613 -16.70 -36.36 1.82
C THR A 613 -16.17 -36.11 3.23
N PHE A 614 -16.09 -34.86 3.67
CA PHE A 614 -15.57 -34.50 4.98
C PHE A 614 -16.68 -33.96 5.87
N ASP A 615 -16.93 -34.59 7.01
CA ASP A 615 -17.91 -34.11 8.00
C ASP A 615 -17.29 -33.07 8.91
N TYR A 616 -17.74 -31.84 8.79
CA TYR A 616 -17.34 -30.72 9.63
C TYR A 616 -18.43 -30.21 10.58
N SER A 617 -19.48 -31.00 10.82
CA SER A 617 -20.59 -30.63 11.72
C SER A 617 -20.15 -30.32 13.14
N LYS A 618 -19.08 -30.95 13.61
CA LYS A 618 -18.47 -30.66 14.91
C LYS A 618 -17.89 -29.26 15.05
N PHE A 619 -17.65 -28.55 13.96
CA PHE A 619 -17.21 -27.17 14.00
C PHE A 619 -18.28 -26.23 14.59
N SER A 620 -19.56 -26.46 14.30
CA SER A 620 -20.66 -25.64 14.85
C SER A 620 -21.23 -26.20 16.15
N THR A 621 -21.22 -27.51 16.35
CA THR A 621 -21.91 -28.18 17.48
C THR A 621 -20.98 -28.66 18.60
N GLY A 622 -19.68 -28.74 18.33
CA GLY A 622 -18.70 -29.30 19.25
C GLY A 622 -18.19 -28.35 20.34
N THR A 623 -17.52 -28.90 21.34
CA THR A 623 -16.74 -28.13 22.29
C THR A 623 -15.58 -27.41 21.59
N PRO A 624 -14.97 -26.35 22.17
CA PRO A 624 -13.82 -25.64 21.57
C PRO A 624 -12.66 -26.57 21.14
N LEU A 625 -12.43 -27.63 21.88
CA LEU A 625 -11.40 -28.65 21.55
C LEU A 625 -11.81 -29.45 20.31
N GLU A 626 -13.07 -29.95 20.24
CA GLU A 626 -13.58 -30.67 19.07
C GLU A 626 -13.62 -29.79 17.83
N GLN A 627 -13.93 -28.50 17.98
CA GLN A 627 -13.86 -27.51 16.91
C GLN A 627 -12.42 -27.36 16.38
N LEU A 628 -11.43 -27.24 17.26
CA LEU A 628 -10.02 -27.17 16.87
C LEU A 628 -9.53 -28.47 16.21
N GLU A 629 -9.93 -29.63 16.72
CA GLU A 629 -9.63 -30.93 16.09
C GLU A 629 -10.25 -31.03 14.71
N CYS A 630 -11.50 -30.60 14.55
CA CYS A 630 -12.18 -30.55 13.26
C CYS A 630 -11.40 -29.68 12.25
N LEU A 631 -10.95 -28.49 12.63
CA LEU A 631 -10.13 -27.64 11.78
C LEU A 631 -8.78 -28.28 11.42
N LYS A 632 -8.13 -28.97 12.35
CA LYS A 632 -6.87 -29.67 12.08
C LYS A 632 -7.06 -30.81 11.07
N HIS A 633 -8.10 -31.62 11.24
CA HIS A 633 -8.41 -32.71 10.30
C HIS A 633 -8.83 -32.16 8.93
N ALA A 634 -9.55 -31.04 8.89
CA ALA A 634 -9.90 -30.35 7.65
C ALA A 634 -8.65 -29.81 6.93
N ALA A 635 -7.70 -29.25 7.67
CA ALA A 635 -6.44 -28.82 7.08
C ALA A 635 -5.63 -30.00 6.53
N GLU A 636 -5.59 -31.12 7.23
CA GLU A 636 -4.96 -32.35 6.75
C GLU A 636 -5.64 -32.87 5.47
N PHE A 637 -6.97 -32.87 5.44
CA PHE A 637 -7.78 -33.27 4.28
C PHE A 637 -7.45 -32.49 3.02
N VAL A 638 -7.26 -31.17 3.17
CA VAL A 638 -6.96 -30.29 2.04
C VAL A 638 -5.52 -30.43 1.56
N GLN A 639 -4.58 -30.78 2.46
CA GLN A 639 -3.16 -30.88 2.15
C GLN A 639 -2.74 -32.21 1.49
N VAL A 640 -3.70 -33.09 1.12
CA VAL A 640 -3.42 -34.37 0.46
C VAL A 640 -2.60 -34.16 -0.82
N THR A 641 -2.93 -33.15 -1.64
CA THR A 641 -2.10 -32.74 -2.77
C THR A 641 -1.87 -31.24 -2.75
N GLU A 642 -0.74 -30.79 -3.30
CA GLU A 642 -0.44 -29.36 -3.43
C GLU A 642 -1.47 -28.65 -4.32
N LYS A 643 -1.98 -29.32 -5.35
CA LYS A 643 -3.04 -28.80 -6.22
C LYS A 643 -4.33 -28.53 -5.44
N THR A 644 -4.80 -29.48 -4.65
CA THR A 644 -6.00 -29.34 -3.82
C THR A 644 -5.83 -28.22 -2.81
N GLN A 645 -4.66 -28.16 -2.17
CA GLN A 645 -4.32 -27.08 -1.23
C GLN A 645 -4.37 -25.70 -1.89
N ASN A 646 -3.76 -25.53 -3.06
CA ASN A 646 -3.72 -24.24 -3.76
C ASN A 646 -5.11 -23.80 -4.25
N GLN A 647 -5.91 -24.74 -4.77
CA GLN A 647 -7.31 -24.48 -5.15
C GLN A 647 -8.13 -24.02 -3.94
N PHE A 648 -8.08 -24.76 -2.85
CA PHE A 648 -8.76 -24.39 -1.61
C PHE A 648 -8.34 -23.02 -1.11
N MET A 649 -7.04 -22.75 -1.01
CA MET A 649 -6.50 -21.47 -0.55
C MET A 649 -6.96 -20.29 -1.41
N GLY A 650 -7.09 -20.49 -2.73
CA GLY A 650 -7.60 -19.50 -3.67
C GLY A 650 -9.09 -19.20 -3.46
N HIS A 651 -9.93 -20.22 -3.38
CA HIS A 651 -11.38 -20.08 -3.16
C HIS A 651 -11.69 -19.51 -1.77
N ALA A 652 -11.04 -20.00 -0.71
CA ALA A 652 -11.23 -19.49 0.64
C ALA A 652 -10.76 -18.02 0.79
N LYS A 653 -9.74 -17.59 0.03
CA LYS A 653 -9.35 -16.19 -0.04
C LYS A 653 -10.43 -15.32 -0.68
N LYS A 654 -10.99 -15.73 -1.81
CA LYS A 654 -12.08 -15.01 -2.50
C LYS A 654 -13.33 -14.94 -1.63
N LEU A 655 -13.70 -16.06 -1.00
CA LEU A 655 -14.81 -16.14 -0.06
C LEU A 655 -14.65 -15.10 1.06
N LYS A 656 -13.50 -15.08 1.73
CA LYS A 656 -13.24 -14.13 2.81
C LYS A 656 -13.32 -12.68 2.32
N SER A 657 -12.75 -12.39 1.16
CA SER A 657 -12.77 -11.04 0.58
C SER A 657 -14.19 -10.56 0.29
N ALA A 658 -15.04 -11.39 -0.30
CA ALA A 658 -16.45 -11.07 -0.56
C ALA A 658 -17.25 -10.94 0.74
N PHE A 659 -17.06 -11.87 1.68
CA PHE A 659 -17.76 -11.88 2.97
C PHE A 659 -17.45 -10.66 3.82
N ASN A 660 -16.21 -10.18 3.81
CA ASN A 660 -15.81 -8.95 4.54
C ASN A 660 -16.64 -7.71 4.15
N LEU A 661 -17.29 -7.73 2.99
CA LEU A 661 -18.11 -6.62 2.49
C LEU A 661 -19.59 -6.79 2.82
N CYS A 662 -20.08 -8.02 2.84
CA CYS A 662 -21.51 -8.32 2.96
C CYS A 662 -21.88 -9.15 4.19
N SER A 663 -20.98 -9.30 5.15
CA SER A 663 -21.23 -10.11 6.38
C SER A 663 -22.49 -9.71 7.15
N ASN A 664 -22.93 -8.44 7.02
CA ASN A 664 -24.13 -7.92 7.69
C ASN A 664 -25.38 -7.93 6.81
N HIS A 665 -25.30 -8.49 5.61
CA HIS A 665 -26.43 -8.51 4.69
C HIS A 665 -27.41 -9.62 5.06
N GLU A 666 -28.73 -9.31 5.05
CA GLU A 666 -29.79 -10.23 5.48
C GLU A 666 -29.88 -11.54 4.66
N SER A 667 -29.36 -11.56 3.45
CA SER A 667 -29.31 -12.76 2.61
C SER A 667 -28.19 -13.74 2.99
N ILE A 668 -27.30 -13.39 3.91
CA ILE A 668 -26.27 -14.28 4.47
C ILE A 668 -26.86 -14.97 5.69
N SER A 669 -27.14 -16.25 5.59
CA SER A 669 -27.72 -17.03 6.68
C SER A 669 -26.70 -17.35 7.77
N ASP A 670 -27.15 -17.69 8.98
CA ASP A 670 -26.28 -18.13 10.08
C ASP A 670 -25.42 -19.32 9.68
N LYS A 671 -25.96 -20.25 8.88
CA LYS A 671 -25.22 -21.36 8.33
C LYS A 671 -24.10 -20.92 7.38
N ASP A 672 -24.35 -19.89 6.55
CA ASP A 672 -23.30 -19.35 5.69
C ASP A 672 -22.21 -18.69 6.53
N HIS A 673 -22.53 -18.00 7.62
CA HIS A 673 -21.56 -17.48 8.58
C HIS A 673 -20.69 -18.59 9.18
N GLU A 674 -21.30 -19.67 9.65
CA GLU A 674 -20.59 -20.82 10.19
C GLU A 674 -19.63 -21.44 9.18
N ASP A 675 -20.07 -21.65 7.95
CA ASP A 675 -19.27 -22.24 6.88
C ASP A 675 -18.12 -21.31 6.48
N VAL A 676 -18.37 -19.98 6.40
CA VAL A 676 -17.29 -19.00 6.14
C VAL A 676 -16.26 -19.05 7.26
N HIS A 677 -16.67 -19.11 8.52
CA HIS A 677 -15.77 -19.21 9.66
C HIS A 677 -14.96 -20.51 9.60
N PHE A 678 -15.59 -21.61 9.28
CA PHE A 678 -14.92 -22.90 9.10
C PHE A 678 -13.84 -22.84 8.01
N PHE A 679 -14.19 -22.47 6.78
CA PHE A 679 -13.24 -22.43 5.67
C PHE A 679 -12.13 -21.39 5.88
N THR A 680 -12.45 -20.26 6.49
CA THR A 680 -11.43 -19.25 6.86
C THR A 680 -10.50 -19.76 7.95
N GLY A 681 -11.03 -20.51 8.92
CA GLY A 681 -10.24 -21.17 9.98
C GLY A 681 -9.26 -22.18 9.41
N VAL A 682 -9.73 -23.08 8.52
CA VAL A 682 -8.89 -24.05 7.82
C VAL A 682 -7.78 -23.35 7.01
N ARG A 683 -8.15 -22.33 6.24
CA ARG A 683 -7.19 -21.53 5.48
C ARG A 683 -6.11 -20.91 6.38
N SER A 684 -6.50 -20.36 7.52
CA SER A 684 -5.57 -19.74 8.47
C SER A 684 -4.58 -20.75 9.07
N ILE A 685 -5.03 -21.96 9.37
CA ILE A 685 -4.14 -23.04 9.86
C ILE A 685 -3.14 -23.43 8.77
N ILE A 686 -3.60 -23.69 7.54
CA ILE A 686 -2.71 -24.03 6.42
C ILE A 686 -1.70 -22.91 6.17
N TYR A 687 -2.15 -21.67 6.19
CA TYR A 687 -1.27 -20.51 5.97
C TYR A 687 -0.15 -20.43 7.02
N LYS A 688 -0.49 -20.59 8.31
CA LYS A 688 0.50 -20.63 9.39
C LYS A 688 1.50 -21.77 9.25
N LEU A 689 1.03 -22.93 8.77
CA LEU A 689 1.89 -24.10 8.56
C LEU A 689 2.85 -23.91 7.37
N THR A 690 2.41 -23.24 6.30
CA THR A 690 3.16 -23.18 5.03
C THR A 690 4.00 -21.92 4.85
N LYS A 691 3.51 -20.76 5.27
CA LYS A 691 4.13 -19.45 4.95
C LYS A 691 4.77 -18.68 6.10
N GLY A 692 4.62 -19.14 7.33
CA GLY A 692 5.22 -18.47 8.51
C GLY A 692 4.42 -17.27 9.02
N ASP A 693 5.10 -16.32 9.66
CA ASP A 693 4.51 -15.09 10.21
C ASP A 693 4.18 -14.11 9.09
N ALA A 694 3.12 -14.37 8.37
CA ALA A 694 2.67 -13.44 7.36
C ALA A 694 1.50 -12.59 7.86
N PRO A 695 1.23 -11.46 7.22
CA PRO A 695 0.23 -10.45 7.58
C PRO A 695 -1.19 -10.99 7.81
N ASP A 696 -1.46 -12.20 7.36
CA ASP A 696 -2.79 -12.83 7.45
C ASP A 696 -3.20 -13.25 8.88
N ALA A 697 -2.26 -13.23 9.84
CA ALA A 697 -2.61 -13.50 11.24
C ALA A 697 -3.51 -12.40 11.83
N SER A 698 -3.35 -11.14 11.38
CA SER A 698 -4.21 -10.01 11.74
C SER A 698 -5.59 -10.06 11.08
N GLN A 699 -5.72 -10.85 10.01
CA GLN A 699 -6.95 -11.02 9.23
C GLN A 699 -7.72 -12.30 9.57
N MET A 700 -7.25 -13.06 10.57
CA MET A 700 -8.00 -14.20 11.06
C MET A 700 -9.31 -13.68 11.66
N ASN A 701 -10.42 -14.30 11.27
CA ASN A 701 -11.71 -14.00 11.85
C ASN A 701 -11.61 -14.08 13.39
N ARG A 702 -12.04 -13.02 14.10
CA ARG A 702 -11.93 -12.90 15.55
C ARG A 702 -12.60 -14.06 16.28
N LYS A 703 -13.77 -14.53 15.77
CA LYS A 703 -14.50 -15.66 16.32
C LYS A 703 -13.67 -16.95 16.26
N VAL A 704 -13.02 -17.20 15.12
CA VAL A 704 -12.11 -18.36 14.94
C VAL A 704 -10.89 -18.22 15.85
N SER A 705 -10.33 -17.02 15.98
CA SER A 705 -9.20 -16.76 16.87
C SER A 705 -9.56 -16.97 18.34
N GLN A 706 -10.74 -16.51 18.77
CA GLN A 706 -11.23 -16.74 20.13
C GLN A 706 -11.47 -18.22 20.41
N MET A 707 -12.11 -18.93 19.52
CA MET A 707 -12.36 -20.35 19.61
C MET A 707 -11.06 -21.18 19.72
N ILE A 708 -10.06 -20.83 18.90
CA ILE A 708 -8.73 -21.47 18.99
C ILE A 708 -8.06 -21.15 20.33
N ALA A 709 -8.15 -19.90 20.80
CA ALA A 709 -7.60 -19.51 22.08
C ALA A 709 -8.29 -20.20 23.28
N GLU A 710 -9.61 -20.35 23.24
CA GLU A 710 -10.38 -21.07 24.26
C GLU A 710 -10.06 -22.58 24.25
N ALA A 711 -9.98 -23.18 23.06
CA ALA A 711 -9.59 -24.59 22.93
C ALA A 711 -8.18 -24.85 23.50
N LEU A 712 -7.25 -23.94 23.25
CA LEU A 712 -5.89 -24.05 23.75
C LEU A 712 -5.80 -23.90 25.26
N LYS A 713 -6.61 -23.03 25.88
CA LYS A 713 -6.69 -22.84 27.33
C LYS A 713 -7.27 -24.06 28.07
N SER A 714 -8.24 -24.74 27.44
CA SER A 714 -8.94 -25.85 28.08
C SER A 714 -8.11 -27.13 28.21
N ASP A 715 -7.04 -27.33 27.40
CA ASP A 715 -6.34 -28.62 27.26
C ASP A 715 -4.86 -28.57 27.64
N GLY A 716 -4.33 -27.42 28.10
CA GLY A 716 -2.89 -27.29 28.38
C GLY A 716 -2.01 -27.43 27.12
N VAL A 717 -2.59 -27.30 25.93
CA VAL A 717 -1.89 -27.37 24.63
C VAL A 717 -1.38 -25.99 24.22
N GLU A 718 -0.94 -25.19 25.20
CA GLU A 718 -0.46 -23.81 24.97
C GLU A 718 0.70 -23.72 23.96
N GLU A 719 1.42 -24.84 23.70
CA GLU A 719 2.74 -24.74 23.09
C GLU A 719 2.79 -24.99 21.58
N VAL A 720 1.79 -25.60 20.95
CA VAL A 720 1.85 -25.86 19.49
C VAL A 720 1.30 -24.68 18.69
N ALA A 721 0.41 -23.88 19.26
CA ALA A 721 -0.14 -22.69 18.57
C ALA A 721 0.52 -21.36 18.98
N GLN A 722 1.24 -21.32 20.12
CA GLN A 722 2.02 -20.14 20.55
C GLN A 722 3.36 -19.96 19.83
N VAL A 723 3.69 -20.79 18.86
CA VAL A 723 4.94 -20.66 18.07
C VAL A 723 5.10 -19.27 17.41
N ASN A 724 4.09 -18.40 17.47
CA ASN A 724 4.11 -17.14 16.71
C ASN A 724 3.88 -15.85 17.51
N ALA A 725 3.65 -15.86 18.81
CA ALA A 725 3.35 -14.61 19.53
C ALA A 725 4.54 -13.98 20.27
N ASN A 726 5.55 -14.78 20.70
CA ASN A 726 6.72 -14.27 21.44
C ASN A 726 7.95 -15.15 21.22
N THR A 727 8.47 -15.22 19.99
CA THR A 727 9.59 -16.10 19.61
C THR A 727 10.98 -15.56 19.94
N LYS A 728 11.15 -14.65 20.87
CA LYS A 728 12.50 -14.25 21.26
C LYS A 728 13.21 -15.25 22.17
N ASP A 729 12.49 -16.21 22.83
CA ASP A 729 13.11 -17.09 23.84
C ASP A 729 12.68 -18.57 23.81
N LEU A 730 11.95 -19.07 22.82
CA LEU A 730 11.68 -20.50 22.71
C LEU A 730 12.79 -21.21 21.92
N ASP A 731 13.55 -22.06 22.60
CA ASP A 731 14.48 -22.98 21.94
C ASP A 731 13.68 -24.01 21.12
N LEU A 732 13.38 -23.66 19.88
CA LEU A 732 12.66 -24.47 18.89
C LEU A 732 13.32 -25.83 18.60
N LEU A 733 14.52 -26.04 19.17
CA LEU A 733 15.33 -27.23 19.06
C LEU A 733 15.40 -28.02 20.37
N SER A 734 14.54 -27.70 21.35
CA SER A 734 14.49 -28.47 22.63
C SER A 734 14.02 -29.90 22.35
N GLU A 735 14.55 -30.87 23.12
CA GLU A 735 14.15 -32.28 23.03
C GLU A 735 12.65 -32.48 23.29
N ASP A 736 12.07 -31.61 24.10
CA ASP A 736 10.65 -31.65 24.43
C ASP A 736 9.77 -31.27 23.24
N TYR A 737 10.16 -30.23 22.51
CA TYR A 737 9.47 -29.83 21.27
C TYR A 737 9.57 -30.92 20.19
N MET A 738 10.73 -31.52 20.01
CA MET A 738 10.95 -32.61 19.07
C MET A 738 10.12 -33.85 19.41
N THR A 739 10.03 -34.22 20.70
CA THR A 739 9.20 -35.33 21.16
C THR A 739 7.71 -35.10 20.91
N ARG A 740 7.24 -33.84 21.05
CA ARG A 740 5.85 -33.48 20.75
C ARG A 740 5.56 -33.55 19.24
N LEU A 741 6.49 -33.12 18.42
CA LEU A 741 6.39 -33.13 16.96
C LEU A 741 6.37 -34.58 16.42
N GLU A 742 7.14 -35.49 17.05
CA GLU A 742 7.12 -36.93 16.72
C GLU A 742 5.77 -37.60 17.06
N LYS A 743 5.07 -37.14 18.10
CA LYS A 743 3.78 -37.66 18.55
C LYS A 743 2.58 -37.16 17.74
N LEU A 744 2.77 -36.23 16.82
CA LEU A 744 1.70 -35.68 15.95
C LEU A 744 1.14 -36.80 15.03
N LYS A 745 -0.16 -37.05 15.14
CA LYS A 745 -0.87 -38.11 14.38
C LYS A 745 -1.34 -37.66 12.98
N LEU A 746 -1.05 -36.41 12.58
CA LEU A 746 -1.45 -35.80 11.28
C LEU A 746 -0.22 -35.78 10.36
N PRO A 747 -0.04 -36.75 9.46
CA PRO A 747 1.22 -36.95 8.73
C PRO A 747 1.56 -35.80 7.77
N ASN A 748 0.59 -35.29 7.02
CA ASN A 748 0.84 -34.16 6.11
C ASN A 748 1.16 -32.87 6.88
N THR A 749 0.41 -32.58 7.93
CA THR A 749 0.65 -31.43 8.82
C THR A 749 2.02 -31.54 9.49
N LYS A 750 2.42 -32.76 9.91
CA LYS A 750 3.74 -33.04 10.50
C LYS A 750 4.88 -32.73 9.54
N VAL A 751 4.80 -33.18 8.29
CA VAL A 751 5.81 -32.92 7.25
C VAL A 751 5.92 -31.41 6.97
N LYS A 752 4.80 -30.73 6.83
CA LYS A 752 4.78 -29.27 6.56
C LYS A 752 5.33 -28.46 7.74
N LEU A 753 5.04 -28.86 8.98
CA LEU A 753 5.59 -28.21 10.17
C LEU A 753 7.12 -28.45 10.30
N MET A 754 7.59 -29.68 10.03
CA MET A 754 9.02 -30.00 9.99
C MET A 754 9.75 -29.25 8.89
N GLU A 755 9.17 -29.13 7.69
CA GLU A 755 9.70 -28.32 6.60
C GLU A 755 9.89 -26.86 7.03
N LYS A 756 8.87 -26.26 7.65
CA LYS A 756 8.93 -24.88 8.14
C LYS A 756 10.06 -24.69 9.16
N LEU A 757 10.12 -25.57 10.16
CA LEU A 757 11.16 -25.53 11.19
C LEU A 757 12.56 -25.65 10.59
N LEU A 758 12.77 -26.63 9.72
CA LEU A 758 14.05 -26.83 9.06
C LEU A 758 14.44 -25.61 8.22
N ARG A 759 13.52 -25.01 7.48
CA ARG A 759 13.79 -23.78 6.72
C ARG A 759 14.22 -22.63 7.62
N THR A 760 13.54 -22.43 8.75
CA THR A 760 13.89 -21.39 9.73
C THR A 760 15.27 -21.65 10.34
N VAL A 761 15.50 -22.86 10.86
CA VAL A 761 16.75 -23.21 11.55
C VAL A 761 17.94 -23.20 10.57
N ILE A 762 17.77 -23.72 9.36
CA ILE A 762 18.81 -23.69 8.32
C ILE A 762 19.10 -22.25 7.89
N THR A 763 18.10 -21.39 7.81
CA THR A 763 18.30 -19.98 7.47
C THR A 763 19.11 -19.26 8.54
N ASP A 764 18.82 -19.50 9.82
CA ASP A 764 19.61 -18.94 10.92
C ASP A 764 21.01 -19.53 10.98
N PHE A 765 21.14 -20.84 10.75
CA PHE A 765 22.45 -21.50 10.68
C PHE A 765 23.31 -20.95 9.53
N LYS A 766 22.70 -20.65 8.39
CA LYS A 766 23.39 -20.03 7.22
C LYS A 766 23.98 -18.66 7.52
N LYS A 767 23.41 -17.91 8.44
CA LYS A 767 23.95 -16.59 8.81
C LYS A 767 25.36 -16.72 9.42
N VAL A 768 25.66 -17.85 10.04
CA VAL A 768 26.92 -18.09 10.73
C VAL A 768 27.79 -19.11 9.99
N ASN A 769 27.24 -20.19 9.48
CA ASN A 769 27.98 -21.20 8.69
C ASN A 769 27.32 -21.43 7.33
N LYS A 770 27.74 -20.65 6.34
CA LYS A 770 27.15 -20.63 5.00
C LYS A 770 27.35 -21.95 4.25
N MET A 771 28.49 -22.59 4.38
CA MET A 771 28.83 -23.78 3.61
C MET A 771 27.95 -24.98 4.01
N LYS A 772 27.93 -25.35 5.27
CA LYS A 772 27.06 -26.43 5.77
C LYS A 772 25.58 -26.10 5.63
N GLY A 773 25.22 -24.83 5.77
CA GLY A 773 23.83 -24.37 5.58
C GLY A 773 23.35 -24.56 4.15
N VAL A 774 24.21 -24.46 3.14
CA VAL A 774 23.87 -24.77 1.73
C VAL A 774 23.62 -26.26 1.54
N ASP A 775 24.43 -27.12 2.15
CA ASP A 775 24.22 -28.58 2.08
C ASP A 775 22.92 -29.00 2.73
N PHE A 776 22.64 -28.52 3.94
CA PHE A 776 21.34 -28.76 4.60
C PHE A 776 20.14 -28.28 3.78
N THR A 777 20.27 -27.16 3.06
CA THR A 777 19.21 -26.66 2.17
C THR A 777 18.97 -27.59 0.98
N LYS A 778 20.03 -28.11 0.36
CA LYS A 778 19.90 -29.06 -0.76
C LYS A 778 19.19 -30.34 -0.31
N ARG A 779 19.59 -30.88 0.84
CA ARG A 779 18.99 -32.09 1.41
C ARG A 779 17.51 -31.88 1.77
N LEU A 780 17.17 -30.74 2.38
CA LEU A 780 15.78 -30.39 2.67
C LEU A 780 14.94 -30.28 1.40
N ASN A 781 15.43 -29.59 0.37
CA ASN A 781 14.72 -29.44 -0.88
C ASN A 781 14.48 -30.79 -1.59
N ALA A 782 15.44 -31.73 -1.53
CA ALA A 782 15.25 -33.07 -2.04
C ALA A 782 14.12 -33.84 -1.31
N LEU A 783 14.03 -33.67 0.03
CA LEU A 783 12.96 -34.29 0.83
C LEU A 783 11.59 -33.67 0.51
N VAL A 784 11.51 -32.35 0.33
CA VAL A 784 10.28 -31.63 -0.05
C VAL A 784 9.84 -32.06 -1.45
N GLN A 785 10.77 -32.20 -2.40
CA GLN A 785 10.45 -32.68 -3.73
C GLN A 785 9.89 -34.09 -3.69
N ARG A 786 10.50 -35.00 -2.92
CA ARG A 786 10.01 -36.37 -2.73
C ARG A 786 8.63 -36.41 -2.08
N TYR A 787 8.32 -35.45 -1.18
CA TYR A 787 6.99 -35.28 -0.63
C TYR A 787 5.96 -34.87 -1.70
N ASN A 788 6.32 -33.96 -2.58
CA ASN A 788 5.43 -33.43 -3.64
C ASN A 788 5.22 -34.45 -4.79
N ASP A 789 6.23 -35.29 -5.09
CA ASP A 789 6.19 -36.27 -6.19
C ASP A 789 5.51 -37.60 -5.80
N ARG A 790 4.95 -37.75 -4.59
CA ARG A 790 4.28 -38.98 -4.16
C ARG A 790 3.03 -39.27 -4.99
N SER A 791 2.78 -40.55 -5.29
CA SER A 791 1.61 -40.97 -6.04
C SER A 791 0.34 -40.91 -5.18
N ASP A 792 -0.82 -40.71 -5.84
CA ASP A 792 -2.15 -40.66 -5.18
C ASP A 792 -2.64 -42.00 -4.63
N ASN A 793 -1.83 -43.07 -4.67
CA ASN A 793 -2.19 -44.39 -4.15
C ASN A 793 -2.04 -44.41 -2.63
N ALA A 794 -3.15 -44.48 -1.89
CA ALA A 794 -3.25 -44.21 -0.45
C ALA A 794 -2.21 -44.96 0.45
N VAL A 795 -1.92 -46.25 0.13
CA VAL A 795 -0.98 -47.06 0.94
C VAL A 795 0.48 -46.63 0.71
N PHE A 796 0.87 -46.39 -0.53
CA PHE A 796 2.21 -45.88 -0.87
C PHE A 796 2.45 -44.47 -0.38
N ALA A 797 1.39 -43.64 -0.40
CA ALA A 797 1.47 -42.24 0.08
C ALA A 797 1.78 -42.17 1.58
N GLU A 798 1.21 -43.06 2.39
CA GLU A 798 1.48 -43.09 3.85
C GLU A 798 2.88 -43.59 4.21
N GLU A 799 3.42 -44.57 3.49
CA GLU A 799 4.78 -45.03 3.66
C GLU A 799 5.80 -43.96 3.29
N VAL A 800 5.60 -43.26 2.16
CA VAL A 800 6.46 -42.14 1.73
C VAL A 800 6.39 -40.99 2.71
N LEU A 801 5.19 -40.65 3.22
CA LEU A 801 5.01 -39.59 4.22
C LEU A 801 5.77 -39.90 5.52
N ASN A 802 5.66 -41.11 6.04
CA ASN A 802 6.35 -41.54 7.25
C ASN A 802 7.87 -41.55 7.07
N GLU A 803 8.34 -41.99 5.91
CA GLU A 803 9.78 -41.98 5.60
C GLU A 803 10.33 -40.56 5.43
N VAL A 804 9.62 -39.67 4.71
CA VAL A 804 10.01 -38.25 4.58
C VAL A 804 9.99 -37.54 5.93
N ALA A 805 8.97 -37.77 6.76
CA ALA A 805 8.90 -37.19 8.10
C ALA A 805 10.07 -37.67 8.98
N LYS A 806 10.44 -38.96 8.89
CA LYS A 806 11.58 -39.52 9.62
C LYS A 806 12.90 -38.91 9.17
N GLN A 807 13.14 -38.81 7.87
CA GLN A 807 14.34 -38.19 7.30
C GLN A 807 14.44 -36.68 7.62
N MET A 808 13.30 -35.97 7.64
CA MET A 808 13.27 -34.57 8.10
C MET A 808 13.61 -34.45 9.61
N ALA A 809 13.13 -35.35 10.45
CA ALA A 809 13.48 -35.41 11.88
C ALA A 809 14.97 -35.68 12.08
N GLU A 810 15.54 -36.62 11.31
CA GLU A 810 16.97 -36.91 11.34
C GLU A 810 17.80 -35.69 10.91
N LEU A 811 17.40 -35.03 9.82
CA LEU A 811 18.06 -33.79 9.36
C LEU A 811 17.99 -32.68 10.41
N LEU A 812 16.88 -32.54 11.11
CA LEU A 812 16.71 -31.55 12.17
C LEU A 812 17.62 -31.86 13.38
N LYS A 813 17.74 -33.13 13.78
CA LYS A 813 18.67 -33.58 14.80
C LYS A 813 20.13 -33.31 14.41
N GLU A 814 20.48 -33.54 13.17
CA GLU A 814 21.83 -33.27 12.63
C GLU A 814 22.17 -31.79 12.64
N VAL A 815 21.25 -30.91 12.15
CA VAL A 815 21.44 -29.43 12.19
C VAL A 815 21.58 -28.95 13.62
N ASN A 816 20.81 -29.53 14.58
CA ASN A 816 20.90 -29.19 15.99
C ASN A 816 22.22 -29.63 16.62
N LYS A 817 22.68 -30.85 16.30
CA LYS A 817 23.98 -31.34 16.73
C LYS A 817 25.11 -30.45 16.21
N GLU A 818 25.04 -30.08 14.93
CA GLU A 818 26.03 -29.20 14.32
C GLU A 818 26.01 -27.79 14.95
N LYS A 819 24.82 -27.27 15.26
CA LYS A 819 24.66 -25.98 15.93
C LYS A 819 25.25 -25.97 17.35
N LYS A 820 25.31 -27.15 18.03
CA LYS A 820 25.89 -27.30 19.39
C LYS A 820 27.34 -27.75 19.36
N SER A 821 27.92 -28.16 18.25
CA SER A 821 29.23 -28.77 18.11
C SER A 821 30.40 -27.85 18.54
N PHE A 822 30.18 -26.55 18.60
CA PHE A 822 31.20 -25.60 19.10
C PHE A 822 31.53 -25.78 20.58
N LYS A 823 30.59 -26.27 21.40
CA LYS A 823 30.80 -26.50 22.85
C LYS A 823 31.81 -27.58 23.12
N ASP A 824 31.82 -28.62 22.29
CA ASP A 824 32.73 -29.77 22.42
C ASP A 824 34.17 -29.38 22.04
N LEU A 825 34.37 -28.34 21.24
CA LEU A 825 35.66 -27.77 20.83
C LEU A 825 36.14 -26.65 21.76
N GLY A 826 35.33 -26.24 22.75
CA GLY A 826 35.67 -25.17 23.69
C GLY A 826 35.77 -23.76 23.05
N ILE A 827 35.09 -23.54 21.93
CA ILE A 827 35.09 -22.28 21.15
C ILE A 827 33.67 -21.69 21.08
N THR A 828 33.54 -20.44 20.67
CA THR A 828 32.24 -19.80 20.43
C THR A 828 31.62 -20.28 19.12
N TYR A 829 30.33 -20.09 18.98
CA TYR A 829 29.59 -20.47 17.76
C TYR A 829 30.12 -19.73 16.48
N GLU A 830 30.55 -18.49 16.64
CA GLU A 830 31.12 -17.69 15.57
C GLU A 830 32.57 -18.13 15.21
N GLU A 831 33.38 -18.48 16.20
CA GLU A 831 34.70 -19.08 15.98
C GLU A 831 34.60 -20.42 15.26
N LYS A 832 33.55 -21.18 15.51
CA LYS A 832 33.29 -22.46 14.81
C LYS A 832 33.06 -22.23 13.29
N ALA A 833 32.44 -21.13 12.89
CA ALA A 833 32.24 -20.82 11.48
C ALA A 833 33.60 -20.59 10.76
N PHE A 834 34.50 -19.86 11.39
CA PHE A 834 35.87 -19.65 10.83
C PHE A 834 36.69 -20.95 10.85
N TYR A 835 36.57 -21.74 11.92
CA TYR A 835 37.21 -23.05 11.99
C TYR A 835 36.75 -23.97 10.84
N ASP A 836 35.45 -24.07 10.58
CA ASP A 836 34.89 -24.91 9.51
C ASP A 836 35.40 -24.47 8.13
N ILE A 837 35.45 -23.15 7.88
CA ILE A 837 35.95 -22.59 6.62
C ILE A 837 37.44 -22.93 6.44
N LEU A 838 38.26 -22.73 7.45
CA LEU A 838 39.68 -23.03 7.39
C LEU A 838 39.94 -24.53 7.19
N LYS A 839 39.23 -25.40 7.91
CA LYS A 839 39.31 -26.85 7.78
C LYS A 839 38.92 -27.34 6.38
N GLU A 840 37.89 -26.74 5.80
CA GLU A 840 37.45 -27.08 4.43
C GLU A 840 38.47 -26.61 3.37
N ILE A 841 39.06 -25.43 3.56
CA ILE A 841 40.12 -24.94 2.70
C ILE A 841 41.34 -25.91 2.74
N ALA A 842 41.76 -26.35 3.93
CA ALA A 842 42.80 -27.32 4.10
C ALA A 842 42.50 -28.63 3.35
N HIS A 843 41.30 -29.15 3.49
CA HIS A 843 40.86 -30.35 2.77
C HIS A 843 40.80 -30.14 1.25
N LYS A 844 40.25 -28.99 0.79
CA LYS A 844 40.10 -28.67 -0.63
C LYS A 844 41.46 -28.54 -1.35
N PHE A 845 42.46 -28.04 -0.66
CA PHE A 845 43.80 -27.83 -1.21
C PHE A 845 44.78 -28.96 -0.80
N GLY A 846 44.30 -29.99 -0.09
CA GLY A 846 45.04 -31.23 0.15
C GLY A 846 46.22 -31.09 1.11
N PHE A 847 46.17 -30.20 2.10
CA PHE A 847 47.18 -30.05 3.14
C PHE A 847 46.61 -30.33 4.54
N GLU A 848 47.47 -30.87 5.40
CA GLU A 848 47.14 -31.10 6.80
C GLU A 848 47.61 -29.92 7.66
N TYR A 849 46.73 -29.48 8.60
CA TYR A 849 47.06 -28.44 9.56
C TYR A 849 46.61 -28.89 10.95
N PRO A 850 47.46 -28.80 12.02
CA PRO A 850 47.14 -29.30 13.35
C PRO A 850 45.88 -28.66 13.91
N GLU A 851 45.01 -29.47 14.55
CA GLU A 851 43.66 -29.06 14.99
C GLU A 851 43.70 -28.01 16.09
N ASP A 852 44.66 -28.13 17.04
CA ASP A 852 44.89 -27.15 18.09
C ASP A 852 45.28 -25.76 17.52
N LYS A 853 46.14 -25.76 16.52
CA LYS A 853 46.51 -24.52 15.79
C LYS A 853 45.37 -23.97 14.98
N LEU A 854 44.55 -24.83 14.39
CA LEU A 854 43.37 -24.41 13.63
C LEU A 854 42.33 -23.70 14.50
N LEU A 855 42.14 -24.21 15.73
CA LEU A 855 41.28 -23.56 16.72
C LEU A 855 41.81 -22.20 17.16
N THR A 856 43.10 -22.10 17.39
CA THR A 856 43.77 -20.84 17.76
C THR A 856 43.67 -19.81 16.61
N LEU A 857 43.88 -20.26 15.37
CA LEU A 857 43.77 -19.43 14.17
C LEU A 857 42.35 -18.96 13.98
N ALA A 858 41.33 -19.82 14.15
CA ALA A 858 39.92 -19.42 14.01
C ALA A 858 39.53 -18.33 15.05
N ALA A 859 40.00 -18.45 16.28
CA ALA A 859 39.80 -17.43 17.32
C ALA A 859 40.53 -16.10 16.98
N ALA A 860 41.75 -16.15 16.41
CA ALA A 860 42.49 -14.97 15.99
C ALA A 860 41.78 -14.24 14.84
N VAL A 861 41.31 -14.98 13.83
CA VAL A 861 40.54 -14.45 12.69
C VAL A 861 39.25 -13.80 13.17
N LYS A 862 38.48 -14.48 14.06
CA LYS A 862 37.27 -13.88 14.64
C LYS A 862 37.58 -12.57 15.35
N LYS A 863 38.58 -12.53 16.22
CA LYS A 863 38.92 -11.32 16.96
C LYS A 863 39.26 -10.14 16.05
N MET A 864 40.00 -10.40 15.00
CA MET A 864 40.35 -9.38 14.00
C MET A 864 39.11 -8.86 13.27
N VAL A 865 38.18 -9.74 12.87
CA VAL A 865 36.90 -9.36 12.22
C VAL A 865 36.03 -8.53 13.18
N ASP A 866 35.94 -8.93 14.46
CA ASP A 866 35.20 -8.19 15.48
C ASP A 866 35.76 -6.78 15.71
N ASP A 867 37.08 -6.62 15.71
CA ASP A 867 37.71 -5.32 15.89
C ASP A 867 37.43 -4.36 14.71
N LYS A 868 37.34 -4.86 13.51
CA LYS A 868 36.99 -4.07 12.32
C LYS A 868 35.46 -3.86 12.19
N SER A 869 34.63 -4.76 12.64
CA SER A 869 33.16 -4.64 12.62
C SER A 869 32.59 -3.55 13.53
N LYS A 870 33.42 -3.00 14.44
CA LYS A 870 33.05 -1.85 15.30
C LYS A 870 32.87 -0.54 14.51
N TYR A 871 33.40 -0.46 13.30
CA TYR A 871 33.22 0.73 12.45
C TYR A 871 31.84 0.70 11.78
N THR A 872 31.11 1.81 11.86
CA THR A 872 29.81 1.96 11.20
C THR A 872 29.97 1.74 9.68
N ASP A 873 29.12 0.90 9.11
CA ASP A 873 29.14 0.55 7.67
C ASP A 873 30.42 -0.14 7.16
N TRP A 874 31.19 -0.80 8.03
CA TRP A 874 32.43 -1.49 7.67
C TRP A 874 32.28 -2.45 6.47
N ALA A 875 31.13 -3.12 6.37
CA ALA A 875 30.81 -4.05 5.27
C ALA A 875 30.64 -3.35 3.89
N ASN A 876 30.51 -2.04 3.85
CA ASN A 876 30.33 -1.25 2.63
C ASN A 876 31.55 -0.37 2.31
N ARG A 877 32.47 -0.24 3.23
CA ARG A 877 33.67 0.61 3.08
C ARG A 877 34.84 -0.16 2.45
N SER A 878 35.31 0.31 1.29
CA SER A 878 36.41 -0.31 0.53
C SER A 878 37.76 -0.22 1.24
N ASP A 879 37.99 0.87 1.99
CA ASP A 879 39.20 1.06 2.79
C ASP A 879 39.30 0.04 3.92
N ILE A 880 38.21 -0.15 4.69
CA ILE A 880 38.18 -1.14 5.79
C ILE A 880 38.26 -2.57 5.24
N LYS A 881 37.64 -2.87 4.09
CA LYS A 881 37.78 -4.17 3.44
C LYS A 881 39.21 -4.48 3.00
N ALA A 882 39.90 -3.50 2.48
CA ALA A 882 41.32 -3.65 2.10
C ALA A 882 42.21 -3.88 3.32
N GLU A 883 41.99 -3.13 4.41
CA GLU A 883 42.67 -3.36 5.69
C GLU A 883 42.37 -4.76 6.25
N LEU A 884 41.10 -5.17 6.23
CA LEU A 884 40.66 -6.49 6.69
C LEU A 884 41.31 -7.62 5.90
N GLN A 885 41.47 -7.47 4.56
CA GLN A 885 42.17 -8.44 3.74
C GLN A 885 43.64 -8.52 4.09
N MET A 886 44.30 -7.38 4.32
CA MET A 886 45.70 -7.29 4.69
C MET A 886 45.93 -7.96 6.05
N ASP A 887 45.11 -7.61 7.04
CA ASP A 887 45.20 -8.18 8.40
C ASP A 887 44.95 -9.69 8.38
N LEU A 888 44.01 -10.18 7.57
CA LEU A 888 43.73 -11.59 7.38
C LEU A 888 44.95 -12.32 6.81
N ILE A 889 45.61 -11.77 5.79
CA ILE A 889 46.84 -12.35 5.18
C ILE A 889 47.96 -12.43 6.23
N LEU A 890 48.10 -11.38 7.05
CA LEU A 890 49.13 -11.36 8.11
C LEU A 890 48.85 -12.40 9.18
N ILE A 891 47.63 -12.52 9.67
CA ILE A 891 47.26 -13.52 10.68
C ILE A 891 47.42 -14.94 10.14
N LEU A 892 47.03 -15.23 8.90
CA LEU A 892 47.21 -16.51 8.27
C LEU A 892 48.70 -16.85 8.14
N ALA A 893 49.53 -15.88 7.73
CA ALA A 893 51.01 -16.06 7.64
C ALA A 893 51.65 -16.25 9.01
N GLU A 894 51.28 -15.47 10.02
CA GLU A 894 51.80 -15.61 11.42
C GLU A 894 51.52 -17.01 12.02
N HIS A 895 50.39 -17.58 11.69
CA HIS A 895 50.00 -18.92 12.12
C HIS A 895 50.50 -20.02 11.15
N GLY A 896 51.21 -19.66 10.05
CA GLY A 896 51.71 -20.60 9.07
C GLY A 896 50.62 -21.37 8.31
N TYR A 897 49.56 -20.65 7.91
CA TYR A 897 48.44 -21.22 7.19
C TYR A 897 48.31 -20.54 5.81
N PRO A 898 48.32 -21.26 4.66
CA PRO A 898 48.57 -22.69 4.53
C PRO A 898 50.04 -23.02 4.88
N PRO A 899 50.33 -24.24 5.40
CA PRO A 899 51.71 -24.60 5.66
C PRO A 899 52.51 -24.54 4.33
N VAL A 900 53.66 -23.84 4.37
CA VAL A 900 54.55 -23.81 3.22
C VAL A 900 55.25 -25.19 3.16
N PRO A 901 55.29 -25.87 1.99
CA PRO A 901 55.93 -27.18 1.83
C PRO A 901 57.41 -27.17 2.23
#